data_064c0998fe31c353d84a7565738d7f58
#
_entry.id   064c0998fe31c353d84a7565738d7f58
#
_cell.length_a   1.000
_cell.length_b   1.000
_cell.length_c   1.000
_cell.angle_alpha   90.00
_cell.angle_beta   90.00
_cell.angle_gamma   90.00
#
_symmetry.space_group_name_H-M   'P 1'
#
loop_
_entity.id
_entity.type
_entity.pdbx_description
1 polymer ?
#
loop_
_entity_poly.entity_id
_entity_poly.type
_entity_poly.pdbx_seq_one_letter_code
_entity_poly.pdbx_strand_id
1 'polypeptide(L)'
;MSNRVTGPGVTAAESTPSWEPRPTPPSNAPNVVVIVLDDTGFSHLGCFGSDIDTPNIDRLAEGGLRYTNFHTTALCSPTRACLLSGRNHHSVGMRWLSNLDTGFSNCRGVISKSAATLPEVLRENGYGTFATGKWHLANLEDCSPAGPFDHWPLQRGFNRFHGFLGGATDQFSPELVIDNHAVEPPNESGYHLSEDLVDQAISMISAQQSSSPGERFFSYVAFGATHSPHQAPSSYLDKYKGKYDEGWDVIRQKWYGKQLDLGIIPPEAELSPRNRGVEPWSELNEEQKALYAKMQEAFAAFLDHTDDQVGRLVDFLEKQELLDDTLIVLMSDNGASQEGGKHGTINELAYFNLMRLEVDDMLEHLDEIGGPNHYNNYPWGWAQAGNTPLRFYKQNTYEGGIRDPLIIHWPNGIDDAGGIRDQYHHVIDVMPTILDVIGVEPPENFQGVEQQPVEGTSMRYTFPSDAGDAATARPKQYYEMMGHRAIWSDGWKAVTMHRKGVPFEDEEWALYDTSKDFSECHDLSAEQPEKLKEMVDLWWDEAESFNVLPLDDRGTELFVLRREDRVPPSKPQRFLENTPHLERFKVPDIRNRSFEIAGKVNIGSSSEGVLVASGARTGGIVLYIADGNLVFEYNFMGSSTILSSDRKLDPGECELGVSYRKTAENHGIATLYVANGDARDHLGEVEIDTLPHRQTMYGMDVGKDLGPTVSEKYVGPFAFTGDLEWIEFRLENDRDDLEAAAEVEGRNALADQ
;
A
#
# COMPACT_ATOMS: atom_id res chain seq x y z
N MET A 1 3.05 -8.68 -57.84
CA MET A 1 3.23 -10.10 -57.48
C MET A 1 1.92 -10.56 -56.88
N SER A 2 1.33 -11.66 -57.40
CA SER A 2 -0.03 -12.06 -57.11
C SER A 2 -0.23 -12.43 -55.64
N ASN A 3 -1.20 -11.81 -54.99
CA ASN A 3 -1.77 -12.29 -53.71
C ASN A 3 -2.31 -13.70 -53.91
N ARG A 4 -1.51 -14.72 -53.59
CA ARG A 4 -2.03 -16.07 -53.41
C ARG A 4 -2.81 -16.06 -52.10
N VAL A 5 -4.12 -16.06 -52.20
CA VAL A 5 -4.99 -16.44 -51.08
C VAL A 5 -4.68 -17.93 -50.83
N THR A 6 -3.90 -18.21 -49.80
CA THR A 6 -3.59 -19.58 -49.36
C THR A 6 -4.79 -20.09 -48.55
N GLY A 7 -5.80 -20.62 -49.28
CA GLY A 7 -6.86 -21.40 -48.66
C GLY A 7 -6.31 -22.79 -48.24
N PRO A 8 -6.87 -23.46 -47.23
CA PRO A 8 -6.51 -24.82 -46.88
C PRO A 8 -6.84 -25.76 -48.04
N GLY A 9 -5.87 -26.54 -48.49
CA GLY A 9 -6.09 -27.71 -49.39
C GLY A 9 -6.81 -28.84 -48.64
N VAL A 10 -7.12 -29.92 -49.34
CA VAL A 10 -7.76 -31.10 -48.73
C VAL A 10 -6.79 -31.81 -47.77
N THR A 11 -5.51 -31.72 -48.02
CA THR A 11 -4.46 -32.32 -47.17
C THR A 11 -3.43 -31.28 -46.72
N ALA A 12 -2.69 -31.58 -45.66
CA ALA A 12 -1.57 -30.74 -45.21
C ALA A 12 -0.49 -30.56 -46.29
N ALA A 13 -0.28 -31.57 -47.14
CA ALA A 13 0.67 -31.52 -48.26
C ALA A 13 0.24 -30.56 -49.38
N GLU A 14 -1.05 -30.29 -49.49
CA GLU A 14 -1.65 -29.37 -50.47
C GLU A 14 -1.90 -27.98 -49.88
N SER A 15 -1.67 -27.79 -48.56
CA SER A 15 -1.87 -26.55 -47.81
C SER A 15 -0.55 -25.85 -47.57
N THR A 16 -0.57 -24.51 -47.56
CA THR A 16 0.57 -23.72 -47.10
C THR A 16 0.30 -23.29 -45.66
N PRO A 17 1.15 -23.70 -44.70
CA PRO A 17 0.96 -23.24 -43.32
C PRO A 17 1.14 -21.72 -43.23
N SER A 18 0.29 -21.07 -42.46
CA SER A 18 0.40 -19.67 -42.15
C SER A 18 0.48 -19.54 -40.61
N TRP A 19 1.55 -18.98 -40.15
CA TRP A 19 1.76 -18.72 -38.73
C TRP A 19 1.34 -17.31 -38.42
N GLU A 20 0.60 -17.12 -37.32
CA GLU A 20 0.37 -15.79 -36.80
C GLU A 20 1.71 -15.23 -36.29
N PRO A 21 2.10 -14.02 -36.72
CA PRO A 21 3.31 -13.40 -36.22
C PRO A 21 3.18 -13.15 -34.71
N ARG A 22 4.20 -13.52 -33.94
CA ARG A 22 4.27 -13.12 -32.54
C ARG A 22 4.51 -11.61 -32.47
N PRO A 23 3.84 -10.89 -31.56
CA PRO A 23 4.19 -9.51 -31.30
C PRO A 23 5.68 -9.39 -30.93
N THR A 24 6.35 -8.40 -31.47
CA THR A 24 7.76 -8.10 -31.16
C THR A 24 7.90 -6.61 -30.89
N PRO A 25 8.67 -6.23 -29.86
CA PRO A 25 8.93 -4.82 -29.59
C PRO A 25 9.66 -4.15 -30.77
N PRO A 26 9.57 -2.81 -30.90
CA PRO A 26 10.44 -2.07 -31.81
C PRO A 26 11.91 -2.39 -31.56
N SER A 27 12.72 -2.46 -32.64
CA SER A 27 14.11 -2.98 -32.60
C SER A 27 15.05 -2.23 -31.63
N ASN A 28 14.75 -0.97 -31.35
CA ASN A 28 15.56 -0.09 -30.48
C ASN A 28 14.90 0.12 -29.09
N ALA A 29 13.82 -0.59 -28.80
CA ALA A 29 13.12 -0.43 -27.53
C ALA A 29 13.98 -1.01 -26.38
N PRO A 30 14.16 -0.29 -25.25
CA PRO A 30 14.89 -0.79 -24.10
C PRO A 30 14.03 -1.79 -23.29
N ASN A 31 14.64 -2.52 -22.37
CA ASN A 31 13.94 -3.09 -21.24
C ASN A 31 13.42 -1.97 -20.32
N VAL A 32 12.42 -2.26 -19.52
CA VAL A 32 11.86 -1.27 -18.62
C VAL A 32 11.75 -1.85 -17.21
N VAL A 33 12.25 -1.13 -16.22
CA VAL A 33 12.07 -1.43 -14.80
C VAL A 33 11.44 -0.21 -14.13
N VAL A 34 10.32 -0.40 -13.46
CA VAL A 34 9.68 0.63 -12.62
C VAL A 34 9.78 0.19 -11.17
N ILE A 35 10.47 0.97 -10.35
CA ILE A 35 10.64 0.75 -8.92
C ILE A 35 9.80 1.78 -8.19
N VAL A 36 8.87 1.31 -7.34
CA VAL A 36 8.01 2.16 -6.55
C VAL A 36 8.28 1.93 -5.07
N LEU A 37 8.67 3.00 -4.39
CA LEU A 37 8.73 3.07 -2.93
C LEU A 37 7.38 3.55 -2.40
N ASP A 38 7.02 3.13 -1.20
CA ASP A 38 5.74 3.40 -0.56
C ASP A 38 5.93 4.34 0.64
N ASP A 39 5.21 5.45 0.72
CA ASP A 39 5.30 6.44 1.80
C ASP A 39 6.70 7.08 1.99
N THR A 40 7.54 7.10 0.96
CA THR A 40 8.87 7.70 1.01
C THR A 40 8.82 9.18 0.60
N GLY A 41 8.89 10.09 1.57
CA GLY A 41 8.77 11.53 1.33
C GLY A 41 9.94 12.14 0.55
N PHE A 42 9.75 13.37 0.10
CA PHE A 42 10.65 14.12 -0.79
C PHE A 42 12.12 14.15 -0.33
N SER A 43 12.37 14.22 0.98
CA SER A 43 13.72 14.33 1.52
C SER A 43 14.32 13.02 2.04
N HIS A 44 13.63 11.88 1.97
CA HIS A 44 14.11 10.65 2.60
C HIS A 44 15.32 9.99 1.90
N LEU A 45 15.54 10.26 0.60
CA LEU A 45 16.67 9.68 -0.14
C LEU A 45 17.93 10.54 0.02
N GLY A 46 19.12 9.91 0.07
CA GLY A 46 20.41 10.58 0.20
C GLY A 46 20.63 11.63 -0.87
N CYS A 47 20.33 11.31 -2.14
CA CYS A 47 20.40 12.22 -3.27
C CYS A 47 19.32 13.31 -3.29
N PHE A 48 18.35 13.28 -2.38
CA PHE A 48 17.36 14.32 -2.10
C PHE A 48 17.53 14.99 -0.73
N GLY A 49 18.64 14.75 -0.02
CA GLY A 49 19.05 15.52 1.13
C GLY A 49 19.07 14.79 2.48
N SER A 50 18.61 13.53 2.55
CA SER A 50 18.64 12.73 3.79
C SER A 50 20.05 12.36 4.24
N ASP A 51 20.20 12.05 5.52
CA ASP A 51 21.34 11.34 6.09
C ASP A 51 21.09 9.84 6.31
N ILE A 52 19.95 9.34 5.83
CA ILE A 52 19.69 7.90 5.69
C ILE A 52 20.59 7.37 4.56
N ASP A 53 21.27 6.26 4.80
CA ASP A 53 22.16 5.68 3.80
C ASP A 53 21.35 5.02 2.67
N THR A 54 21.43 5.61 1.46
CA THR A 54 20.78 5.08 0.23
C THR A 54 21.77 5.07 -0.94
N PRO A 55 22.96 4.46 -0.79
CA PRO A 55 24.04 4.57 -1.78
C PRO A 55 23.70 3.97 -3.13
N ASN A 56 22.82 2.97 -3.20
CA ASN A 56 22.44 2.32 -4.45
C ASN A 56 21.43 3.15 -5.26
N ILE A 57 20.47 3.78 -4.58
CA ILE A 57 19.54 4.74 -5.19
C ILE A 57 20.31 6.00 -5.60
N ASP A 58 21.25 6.48 -4.77
CA ASP A 58 22.11 7.61 -5.10
C ASP A 58 22.95 7.33 -6.36
N ARG A 59 23.47 6.09 -6.54
CA ARG A 59 24.16 5.66 -7.77
C ARG A 59 23.27 5.74 -9.02
N LEU A 60 21.99 5.36 -8.91
CA LEU A 60 21.03 5.55 -10.02
C LEU A 60 20.83 7.04 -10.34
N ALA A 61 20.74 7.87 -9.33
CA ALA A 61 20.63 9.33 -9.50
C ALA A 61 21.87 9.95 -10.14
N GLU A 62 23.08 9.51 -9.75
CA GLU A 62 24.34 9.95 -10.33
C GLU A 62 24.49 9.54 -11.80
N GLY A 63 23.94 8.38 -12.20
CA GLY A 63 23.94 7.90 -13.58
C GLY A 63 22.71 8.30 -14.40
N GLY A 64 21.75 9.02 -13.83
CA GLY A 64 20.47 9.36 -14.42
C GLY A 64 20.06 10.82 -14.20
N LEU A 65 18.76 11.07 -14.23
CA LEU A 65 18.15 12.37 -13.98
C LEU A 65 17.35 12.35 -12.68
N ARG A 66 17.48 13.41 -11.87
CA ARG A 66 16.65 13.67 -10.69
C ARG A 66 15.61 14.73 -11.02
N TYR A 67 14.35 14.42 -10.79
CA TYR A 67 13.25 15.36 -10.96
C TYR A 67 12.84 15.95 -9.62
N THR A 68 12.97 17.26 -9.48
CA THR A 68 12.70 17.97 -8.23
C THR A 68 11.30 18.60 -8.19
N ASN A 69 10.57 18.51 -9.31
CA ASN A 69 9.23 19.06 -9.47
C ASN A 69 8.26 18.00 -10.06
N PHE A 70 8.43 16.77 -9.60
CA PHE A 70 7.56 15.65 -9.94
C PHE A 70 6.49 15.47 -8.88
N HIS A 71 5.25 15.23 -9.34
CA HIS A 71 4.09 15.12 -8.47
C HIS A 71 3.37 13.79 -8.64
N THR A 72 2.82 13.31 -7.54
CA THR A 72 1.97 12.11 -7.47
C THR A 72 0.56 12.51 -7.07
N THR A 73 -0.27 11.57 -6.71
CA THR A 73 -1.45 11.85 -5.90
C THR A 73 -1.07 11.75 -4.41
N ALA A 74 -1.93 12.25 -3.53
CA ALA A 74 -1.64 12.22 -2.10
C ALA A 74 -1.84 10.83 -1.46
N LEU A 75 -1.95 9.73 -2.25
CA LEU A 75 -2.28 8.41 -1.74
C LEU A 75 -1.87 7.28 -2.71
N CYS A 76 -1.51 6.11 -2.17
CA CYS A 76 -0.91 4.99 -2.91
C CYS A 76 -1.77 4.40 -4.05
N SER A 77 -3.00 3.90 -3.80
CA SER A 77 -3.84 3.33 -4.86
C SER A 77 -4.13 4.30 -6.01
N PRO A 78 -4.50 5.57 -5.77
CA PRO A 78 -4.66 6.56 -6.81
C PRO A 78 -3.41 6.79 -7.63
N THR A 79 -2.23 6.93 -6.99
CA THR A 79 -0.95 7.10 -7.69
C THR A 79 -0.60 5.89 -8.56
N ARG A 80 -0.75 4.67 -8.02
CA ARG A 80 -0.50 3.43 -8.77
C ARG A 80 -1.45 3.27 -9.95
N ALA A 81 -2.71 3.70 -9.82
CA ALA A 81 -3.66 3.74 -10.92
C ALA A 81 -3.25 4.76 -12.00
N CYS A 82 -2.81 5.95 -11.60
CA CYS A 82 -2.25 6.96 -12.50
C CYS A 82 -1.02 6.45 -13.26
N LEU A 83 -0.06 5.90 -12.53
CA LEU A 83 1.20 5.35 -13.06
C LEU A 83 0.97 4.31 -14.16
N LEU A 84 0.10 3.33 -13.87
CA LEU A 84 -0.14 2.22 -14.78
C LEU A 84 -1.11 2.55 -15.91
N SER A 85 -1.91 3.62 -15.81
CA SER A 85 -2.91 3.95 -16.83
C SER A 85 -2.58 5.19 -17.67
N GLY A 86 -1.66 6.05 -17.20
CA GLY A 86 -1.38 7.35 -17.82
C GLY A 86 -2.59 8.32 -17.78
N ARG A 87 -3.49 8.12 -16.83
CA ARG A 87 -4.74 8.88 -16.66
C ARG A 87 -4.90 9.28 -15.21
N ASN A 88 -5.65 10.35 -14.96
CA ASN A 88 -6.02 10.77 -13.62
C ASN A 88 -6.84 9.67 -12.92
N HIS A 89 -6.62 9.50 -11.64
CA HIS A 89 -7.20 8.43 -10.86
C HIS A 89 -8.75 8.45 -10.83
N HIS A 90 -9.38 9.63 -10.85
CA HIS A 90 -10.83 9.77 -10.96
C HIS A 90 -11.37 9.29 -12.31
N SER A 91 -10.67 9.60 -13.39
CA SER A 91 -11.06 9.18 -14.75
C SER A 91 -11.14 7.66 -14.85
N VAL A 92 -10.32 6.94 -14.09
CA VAL A 92 -10.24 5.47 -14.13
C VAL A 92 -11.00 4.77 -13.02
N GLY A 93 -11.64 5.52 -12.10
CA GLY A 93 -12.46 4.95 -11.01
C GLY A 93 -11.72 4.66 -9.71
N MET A 94 -10.54 5.25 -9.52
CA MET A 94 -9.71 5.05 -8.32
C MET A 94 -9.58 6.35 -7.51
N ARG A 95 -10.71 6.94 -7.13
CA ARG A 95 -10.71 8.19 -6.35
C ARG A 95 -9.93 8.06 -5.03
N TRP A 96 -10.03 6.90 -4.38
CA TRP A 96 -9.42 6.62 -3.09
C TRP A 96 -8.75 5.24 -3.11
N LEU A 97 -8.69 4.56 -1.96
CA LEU A 97 -8.12 3.23 -1.83
C LEU A 97 -8.92 2.16 -2.59
N SER A 98 -8.25 1.13 -3.08
CA SER A 98 -8.86 0.03 -3.82
C SER A 98 -9.88 -0.79 -3.02
N ASN A 99 -9.87 -0.70 -1.69
CA ASN A 99 -10.86 -1.36 -0.83
C ASN A 99 -12.21 -0.63 -0.75
N LEU A 100 -12.36 0.51 -1.44
CA LEU A 100 -13.55 1.35 -1.37
C LEU A 100 -14.26 1.43 -2.73
N ASP A 101 -15.41 0.79 -2.84
CA ASP A 101 -16.39 0.98 -3.92
C ASP A 101 -17.61 1.71 -3.36
N THR A 102 -17.72 3.00 -3.63
CA THR A 102 -18.84 3.82 -3.16
C THR A 102 -20.06 3.82 -4.09
N GLY A 103 -20.01 3.08 -5.19
CA GLY A 103 -21.06 3.04 -6.20
C GLY A 103 -21.00 4.18 -7.21
N PHE A 104 -20.13 5.20 -7.02
CA PHE A 104 -19.92 6.28 -7.98
C PHE A 104 -18.86 5.92 -9.03
N SER A 105 -18.96 6.47 -10.23
CA SER A 105 -18.05 6.15 -11.34
C SER A 105 -16.59 6.49 -11.06
N ASN A 106 -16.34 7.52 -10.26
CA ASN A 106 -15.02 7.97 -9.86
C ASN A 106 -14.39 7.14 -8.71
N CYS A 107 -15.19 6.32 -8.01
CA CYS A 107 -14.73 5.56 -6.84
C CYS A 107 -15.27 4.11 -6.89
N ARG A 108 -14.63 3.27 -7.71
CA ARG A 108 -14.91 1.85 -7.89
C ARG A 108 -13.90 0.95 -7.20
N GLY A 109 -12.78 1.51 -6.73
CA GLY A 109 -11.67 0.76 -6.14
C GLY A 109 -10.90 -0.11 -7.14
N VAL A 110 -11.11 0.07 -8.44
CA VAL A 110 -10.45 -0.67 -9.52
C VAL A 110 -10.26 0.21 -10.75
N ILE A 111 -9.21 -0.07 -11.54
CA ILE A 111 -9.00 0.61 -12.81
C ILE A 111 -10.01 0.09 -13.84
N SER A 112 -10.75 1.00 -14.46
CA SER A 112 -11.72 0.69 -15.52
C SER A 112 -11.08 -0.10 -16.67
N LYS A 113 -11.85 -1.00 -17.29
CA LYS A 113 -11.43 -1.70 -18.53
C LYS A 113 -11.30 -0.75 -19.74
N SER A 114 -11.87 0.45 -19.70
CA SER A 114 -11.67 1.52 -20.70
C SER A 114 -10.34 2.25 -20.51
N ALA A 115 -9.49 1.83 -19.57
CA ALA A 115 -8.14 2.33 -19.33
C ALA A 115 -7.17 1.13 -19.32
N ALA A 116 -6.69 0.76 -20.52
CA ALA A 116 -5.64 -0.25 -20.65
C ALA A 116 -4.42 0.19 -19.87
N THR A 117 -3.86 -0.74 -19.09
CA THR A 117 -2.67 -0.50 -18.27
C THR A 117 -1.39 -0.64 -19.08
N LEU A 118 -0.32 -0.02 -18.61
CA LEU A 118 1.00 -0.13 -19.23
C LEU A 118 1.42 -1.58 -19.49
N PRO A 119 1.34 -2.53 -18.54
CA PRO A 119 1.69 -3.93 -18.83
C PRO A 119 0.74 -4.60 -19.83
N GLU A 120 -0.56 -4.23 -19.90
CA GLU A 120 -1.47 -4.70 -20.95
C GLU A 120 -0.97 -4.28 -22.34
N VAL A 121 -0.60 -3.00 -22.49
CA VAL A 121 -0.09 -2.46 -23.76
C VAL A 121 1.26 -3.09 -24.12
N LEU A 122 2.19 -3.19 -23.17
CA LEU A 122 3.52 -3.75 -23.40
C LEU A 122 3.48 -5.23 -23.77
N ARG A 123 2.64 -6.02 -23.11
CA ARG A 123 2.46 -7.44 -23.41
C ARG A 123 1.94 -7.67 -24.85
N GLU A 124 1.00 -6.86 -25.31
CA GLU A 124 0.54 -6.93 -26.70
C GLU A 124 1.62 -6.52 -27.72
N ASN A 125 2.61 -5.75 -27.28
CA ASN A 125 3.76 -5.36 -28.08
C ASN A 125 4.99 -6.26 -27.86
N GLY A 126 4.83 -7.47 -27.26
CA GLY A 126 5.84 -8.51 -27.21
C GLY A 126 6.81 -8.42 -26.04
N TYR A 127 6.53 -7.60 -25.03
CA TYR A 127 7.28 -7.59 -23.77
C TYR A 127 6.87 -8.78 -22.88
N GLY A 128 7.84 -9.39 -22.21
CA GLY A 128 7.57 -10.15 -20.99
C GLY A 128 7.26 -9.18 -19.85
N THR A 129 6.17 -9.41 -19.12
CA THR A 129 5.68 -8.45 -18.14
C THR A 129 5.62 -9.10 -16.75
N PHE A 130 6.33 -8.53 -15.78
CA PHE A 130 6.50 -9.10 -14.45
C PHE A 130 6.17 -8.06 -13.39
N ALA A 131 5.53 -8.49 -12.30
CA ALA A 131 5.31 -7.65 -11.13
C ALA A 131 5.73 -8.36 -9.86
N THR A 132 6.41 -7.63 -8.97
CA THR A 132 6.70 -8.07 -7.61
C THR A 132 6.29 -7.00 -6.60
N GLY A 133 5.73 -7.42 -5.46
CA GLY A 133 5.39 -6.55 -4.35
C GLY A 133 3.93 -6.11 -4.28
N LYS A 134 3.72 -4.88 -3.86
CA LYS A 134 2.41 -4.28 -3.59
C LYS A 134 1.61 -4.05 -4.87
N TRP A 135 0.40 -4.62 -4.91
CA TRP A 135 -0.56 -4.35 -5.98
C TRP A 135 -1.48 -3.17 -5.68
N HIS A 136 -2.33 -3.30 -4.66
CA HIS A 136 -3.27 -2.31 -4.15
C HIS A 136 -4.18 -1.64 -5.20
N LEU A 137 -4.58 -2.39 -6.25
CA LEU A 137 -5.44 -1.95 -7.36
C LEU A 137 -6.60 -2.92 -7.64
N ALA A 138 -6.84 -3.88 -6.75
CA ALA A 138 -8.00 -4.76 -6.76
C ALA A 138 -8.85 -4.46 -5.54
N ASN A 139 -10.18 -4.52 -5.70
CA ASN A 139 -11.08 -4.39 -4.56
C ASN A 139 -10.82 -5.55 -3.59
N LEU A 140 -10.49 -5.25 -2.34
CA LEU A 140 -10.07 -6.27 -1.38
C LEU A 140 -11.17 -7.28 -1.05
N GLU A 141 -12.45 -6.90 -1.22
CA GLU A 141 -13.55 -7.86 -1.12
C GLU A 141 -13.54 -8.91 -2.24
N ASP A 142 -12.86 -8.65 -3.36
CA ASP A 142 -12.66 -9.60 -4.46
C ASP A 142 -11.33 -10.36 -4.33
N CYS A 143 -10.48 -10.02 -3.36
CA CYS A 143 -9.24 -10.73 -3.07
C CYS A 143 -9.56 -12.01 -2.29
N SER A 144 -9.78 -13.11 -2.98
CA SER A 144 -9.99 -14.43 -2.40
C SER A 144 -9.34 -15.51 -3.25
N PRO A 145 -8.99 -16.67 -2.67
CA PRO A 145 -8.45 -17.80 -3.43
C PRO A 145 -9.36 -18.30 -4.57
N ALA A 146 -10.64 -17.93 -4.55
CA ALA A 146 -11.62 -18.25 -5.58
C ALA A 146 -11.89 -17.08 -6.55
N GLY A 147 -11.22 -15.94 -6.40
CA GLY A 147 -11.47 -14.72 -7.16
C GLY A 147 -12.74 -13.98 -6.73
N PRO A 148 -13.28 -13.11 -7.60
CA PRO A 148 -12.94 -12.87 -9.01
C PRO A 148 -11.54 -12.27 -9.21
N PHE A 149 -10.87 -12.67 -10.29
CA PHE A 149 -9.48 -12.27 -10.58
C PHE A 149 -9.35 -11.09 -11.55
N ASP A 150 -10.47 -10.52 -12.04
CA ASP A 150 -10.50 -9.55 -13.14
C ASP A 150 -9.59 -8.32 -12.98
N HIS A 151 -9.30 -7.96 -11.76
CA HIS A 151 -8.46 -6.80 -11.40
C HIS A 151 -7.14 -7.17 -10.71
N TRP A 152 -6.82 -8.47 -10.69
CA TRP A 152 -5.53 -8.94 -10.19
C TRP A 152 -4.43 -8.71 -11.25
N PRO A 153 -3.15 -8.74 -10.85
CA PRO A 153 -2.05 -8.37 -11.74
C PRO A 153 -2.03 -9.10 -13.08
N LEU A 154 -2.27 -10.42 -13.11
CA LEU A 154 -2.24 -11.21 -14.33
C LEU A 154 -3.32 -10.77 -15.33
N GLN A 155 -4.53 -10.47 -14.85
CA GLN A 155 -5.64 -10.01 -15.69
C GLN A 155 -5.53 -8.54 -16.08
N ARG A 156 -4.56 -7.83 -15.47
CA ARG A 156 -4.22 -6.46 -15.82
C ARG A 156 -2.85 -6.35 -16.50
N GLY A 157 -2.45 -7.41 -17.21
CA GLY A 157 -1.38 -7.38 -18.20
C GLY A 157 -0.06 -8.03 -17.79
N PHE A 158 0.13 -8.46 -16.56
CA PHE A 158 1.35 -9.16 -16.15
C PHE A 158 1.31 -10.65 -16.52
N ASN A 159 2.44 -11.19 -16.96
CA ASN A 159 2.62 -12.62 -17.19
C ASN A 159 2.84 -13.38 -15.88
N ARG A 160 3.53 -12.75 -14.92
CA ARG A 160 3.84 -13.30 -13.61
C ARG A 160 3.68 -12.22 -12.53
N PHE A 161 3.29 -12.68 -11.37
CA PHE A 161 3.16 -11.86 -10.16
C PHE A 161 3.70 -12.60 -8.93
N HIS A 162 4.40 -11.90 -8.04
CA HIS A 162 4.76 -12.37 -6.72
C HIS A 162 4.70 -11.20 -5.74
N GLY A 163 3.79 -11.24 -4.77
CA GLY A 163 3.63 -10.12 -3.83
C GLY A 163 2.34 -10.20 -3.03
N PHE A 164 1.80 -9.05 -2.69
CA PHE A 164 0.57 -8.93 -1.90
C PHE A 164 -0.44 -7.98 -2.54
N LEU A 165 -1.72 -8.24 -2.30
CA LEU A 165 -2.83 -7.52 -2.96
C LEU A 165 -3.28 -6.29 -2.18
N GLY A 166 -3.10 -6.30 -0.87
CA GLY A 166 -3.51 -5.24 0.05
C GLY A 166 -2.61 -3.99 0.03
N GLY A 167 -2.94 -3.04 0.91
CA GLY A 167 -2.19 -1.79 1.08
C GLY A 167 -0.91 -1.94 1.89
N ALA A 168 -0.86 -2.90 2.80
CA ALA A 168 0.28 -3.20 3.66
C ALA A 168 0.28 -4.69 4.04
N THR A 169 1.43 -5.19 4.41
CA THR A 169 1.62 -6.56 4.94
C THR A 169 2.82 -6.59 5.86
N ASP A 170 2.90 -7.60 6.73
CA ASP A 170 4.07 -7.83 7.59
C ASP A 170 5.30 -8.16 6.74
N GLN A 171 6.48 -7.64 7.10
CA GLN A 171 7.71 -7.81 6.31
C GLN A 171 8.41 -9.14 6.59
N PHE A 172 8.15 -9.76 7.75
CA PHE A 172 8.73 -11.05 8.14
C PHE A 172 7.78 -12.23 7.91
N SER A 173 6.47 -11.96 7.87
CA SER A 173 5.43 -12.97 7.66
C SER A 173 4.30 -12.42 6.78
N PRO A 174 4.59 -12.07 5.51
CA PRO A 174 3.63 -11.41 4.64
C PRO A 174 2.49 -12.34 4.18
N GLU A 175 1.32 -11.75 3.92
CA GLU A 175 0.26 -12.39 3.14
C GLU A 175 0.65 -12.38 1.66
N LEU A 176 1.06 -13.52 1.10
CA LEU A 176 1.61 -13.61 -0.24
C LEU A 176 0.67 -14.25 -1.25
N VAL A 177 0.78 -13.75 -2.47
CA VAL A 177 0.13 -14.29 -3.68
C VAL A 177 1.18 -14.50 -4.76
N ILE A 178 1.21 -15.70 -5.34
CA ILE A 178 1.98 -16.00 -6.56
C ILE A 178 0.99 -16.20 -7.70
N ASP A 179 1.09 -15.35 -8.72
CA ASP A 179 0.16 -15.30 -9.84
C ASP A 179 -1.28 -15.08 -9.33
N ASN A 180 -2.14 -16.08 -9.32
CA ASN A 180 -3.50 -16.03 -8.76
C ASN A 180 -3.69 -17.00 -7.58
N HIS A 181 -2.62 -17.37 -6.88
CA HIS A 181 -2.69 -18.33 -5.79
C HIS A 181 -2.13 -17.72 -4.50
N ALA A 182 -2.93 -17.73 -3.44
CA ALA A 182 -2.42 -17.46 -2.11
C ALA A 182 -1.42 -18.55 -1.70
N VAL A 183 -0.30 -18.17 -1.14
CA VAL A 183 0.76 -19.08 -0.70
C VAL A 183 1.08 -18.84 0.76
N GLU A 184 1.55 -19.90 1.42
CA GLU A 184 2.03 -19.78 2.78
C GLU A 184 3.31 -18.92 2.81
N PRO A 185 3.43 -17.94 3.72
CA PRO A 185 4.66 -17.18 3.85
C PRO A 185 5.82 -18.12 4.20
N PRO A 186 7.03 -17.86 3.69
CA PRO A 186 8.19 -18.65 4.04
C PRO A 186 8.43 -18.63 5.56
N ASN A 187 8.55 -19.81 6.17
CA ASN A 187 8.88 -19.96 7.60
C ASN A 187 10.39 -20.22 7.76
N GLU A 188 11.20 -19.31 7.21
CA GLU A 188 12.66 -19.39 7.24
C GLU A 188 13.20 -18.31 8.17
N SER A 189 14.17 -18.70 9.04
CA SER A 189 14.84 -17.73 9.90
C SER A 189 15.60 -16.72 9.05
N GLY A 190 15.33 -15.42 9.25
CA GLY A 190 15.97 -14.34 8.52
C GLY A 190 15.24 -13.94 7.23
N TYR A 191 14.06 -14.50 6.94
CA TYR A 191 13.23 -14.04 5.82
C TYR A 191 12.85 -12.56 5.99
N HIS A 192 12.89 -11.83 4.87
CA HIS A 192 12.36 -10.46 4.79
C HIS A 192 11.77 -10.22 3.40
N LEU A 193 10.58 -9.63 3.35
CA LEU A 193 9.80 -9.44 2.11
C LEU A 193 10.58 -8.66 1.04
N SER A 194 11.26 -7.57 1.39
CA SER A 194 12.02 -6.76 0.41
C SER A 194 13.10 -7.60 -0.30
N GLU A 195 13.74 -8.56 0.40
CA GLU A 195 14.72 -9.48 -0.20
C GLU A 195 14.04 -10.45 -1.18
N ASP A 196 12.93 -11.07 -0.75
CA ASP A 196 12.18 -12.02 -1.58
C ASP A 196 11.65 -11.36 -2.85
N LEU A 197 11.11 -10.14 -2.77
CA LEU A 197 10.60 -9.41 -3.94
C LEU A 197 11.67 -9.23 -5.02
N VAL A 198 12.90 -8.91 -4.61
CA VAL A 198 14.02 -8.74 -5.55
C VAL A 198 14.51 -10.08 -6.06
N ASP A 199 14.58 -11.13 -5.24
CA ASP A 199 14.91 -12.49 -5.67
C ASP A 199 13.93 -12.97 -6.75
N GLN A 200 12.64 -12.72 -6.58
CA GLN A 200 11.63 -13.09 -7.56
C GLN A 200 11.72 -12.25 -8.85
N ALA A 201 11.98 -10.94 -8.74
CA ALA A 201 12.19 -10.09 -9.92
C ALA A 201 13.38 -10.58 -10.73
N ILE A 202 14.51 -10.85 -10.10
CA ILE A 202 15.72 -11.42 -10.72
C ILE A 202 15.41 -12.79 -11.34
N SER A 203 14.69 -13.65 -10.64
CA SER A 203 14.30 -14.98 -11.12
C SER A 203 13.43 -14.90 -12.38
N MET A 204 12.42 -14.02 -12.40
CA MET A 204 11.51 -13.83 -13.54
C MET A 204 12.27 -13.30 -14.78
N ILE A 205 13.14 -12.29 -14.59
CA ILE A 205 13.99 -11.74 -15.67
C ILE A 205 14.94 -12.83 -16.18
N SER A 206 15.60 -13.57 -15.29
CA SER A 206 16.52 -14.65 -15.65
C SER A 206 15.82 -15.77 -16.43
N ALA A 207 14.61 -16.15 -16.02
CA ALA A 207 13.81 -17.17 -16.68
C ALA A 207 13.46 -16.75 -18.13
N GLN A 208 13.08 -15.48 -18.32
CA GLN A 208 12.82 -14.96 -19.67
C GLN A 208 14.10 -14.92 -20.51
N GLN A 209 15.20 -14.35 -20.00
CA GLN A 209 16.45 -14.26 -20.74
C GLN A 209 16.98 -15.65 -21.16
N SER A 210 16.73 -16.68 -20.34
CA SER A 210 17.13 -18.05 -20.63
C SER A 210 16.21 -18.74 -21.64
N SER A 211 14.91 -18.49 -21.59
CA SER A 211 13.92 -19.14 -22.45
C SER A 211 13.67 -18.41 -23.78
N SER A 212 13.83 -17.08 -23.77
CA SER A 212 13.61 -16.20 -24.91
C SER A 212 14.72 -15.14 -24.99
N PRO A 213 15.97 -15.53 -25.32
CA PRO A 213 17.08 -14.60 -25.33
C PRO A 213 16.85 -13.40 -26.25
N GLY A 214 17.05 -12.19 -25.74
CA GLY A 214 16.91 -10.94 -26.49
C GLY A 214 15.48 -10.41 -26.59
N GLU A 215 14.48 -11.11 -26.04
CA GLU A 215 13.15 -10.52 -25.86
C GLU A 215 13.16 -9.48 -24.72
N ARG A 216 12.42 -8.38 -24.92
CA ARG A 216 12.33 -7.28 -23.97
C ARG A 216 11.43 -7.63 -22.78
N PHE A 217 11.73 -7.05 -21.62
CA PHE A 217 10.91 -7.21 -20.43
C PHE A 217 10.48 -5.86 -19.83
N PHE A 218 9.36 -5.89 -19.15
CA PHE A 218 8.87 -4.89 -18.23
C PHE A 218 8.77 -5.51 -16.84
N SER A 219 9.51 -4.97 -15.88
CA SER A 219 9.48 -5.39 -14.47
C SER A 219 8.97 -4.25 -13.61
N TYR A 220 7.85 -4.47 -12.92
CA TYR A 220 7.27 -3.56 -11.94
C TYR A 220 7.63 -4.07 -10.55
N VAL A 221 8.51 -3.37 -9.84
CA VAL A 221 9.00 -3.72 -8.50
C VAL A 221 8.45 -2.70 -7.51
N ALA A 222 7.36 -3.06 -6.85
CA ALA A 222 6.65 -2.19 -5.93
C ALA A 222 6.88 -2.67 -4.49
N PHE A 223 7.85 -2.06 -3.82
CA PHE A 223 8.14 -2.40 -2.43
C PHE A 223 6.94 -2.09 -1.50
N GLY A 224 6.80 -2.84 -0.41
CA GLY A 224 6.00 -2.43 0.74
C GLY A 224 6.70 -1.36 1.58
N ALA A 225 8.00 -1.22 1.41
CA ALA A 225 8.84 -0.21 2.06
C ALA A 225 8.67 1.18 1.39
N THR A 226 8.53 2.26 2.14
CA THR A 226 8.68 2.35 3.60
C THR A 226 7.33 2.49 4.33
N HIS A 227 6.22 1.98 3.77
CA HIS A 227 4.93 1.97 4.47
C HIS A 227 5.01 1.14 5.76
N SER A 228 4.26 1.54 6.78
CA SER A 228 4.12 0.75 8.00
C SER A 228 3.59 -0.68 7.71
N PRO A 229 4.07 -1.71 8.45
CA PRO A 229 4.97 -1.61 9.60
C PRO A 229 6.41 -1.33 9.20
N HIS A 230 7.08 -0.40 9.92
CA HIS A 230 8.50 -0.14 9.72
C HIS A 230 9.30 -1.27 10.37
N GLN A 231 9.55 -2.32 9.61
CA GLN A 231 10.23 -3.53 10.06
C GLN A 231 11.51 -3.74 9.25
N ALA A 232 12.62 -4.04 9.92
CA ALA A 232 13.91 -4.26 9.30
C ALA A 232 14.73 -5.32 10.05
N PRO A 233 15.68 -6.01 9.38
CA PRO A 233 16.60 -6.90 10.07
C PRO A 233 17.39 -6.16 11.16
N SER A 234 17.68 -6.84 12.27
CA SER A 234 18.29 -6.23 13.46
C SER A 234 19.62 -5.54 13.18
N SER A 235 20.41 -6.04 12.21
CA SER A 235 21.67 -5.41 11.81
C SER A 235 21.51 -3.99 11.27
N TYR A 236 20.39 -3.69 10.60
CA TYR A 236 20.08 -2.33 10.14
C TYR A 236 19.54 -1.48 11.28
N LEU A 237 18.71 -2.03 12.17
CA LEU A 237 18.24 -1.32 13.37
C LEU A 237 19.42 -0.87 14.26
N ASP A 238 20.41 -1.72 14.47
CA ASP A 238 21.60 -1.40 15.25
C ASP A 238 22.44 -0.29 14.62
N LYS A 239 22.46 -0.17 13.29
CA LYS A 239 23.19 0.87 12.54
C LYS A 239 22.67 2.28 12.84
N TYR A 240 21.36 2.43 13.10
CA TYR A 240 20.72 3.73 13.32
C TYR A 240 20.56 4.13 14.78
N LYS A 241 20.94 3.27 15.72
CA LYS A 241 20.80 3.52 17.15
C LYS A 241 21.43 4.86 17.57
N GLY A 242 20.63 5.76 18.14
CA GLY A 242 21.03 7.09 18.61
C GLY A 242 21.23 8.15 17.51
N LYS A 243 21.01 7.84 16.25
CA LYS A 243 21.19 8.82 15.14
C LYS A 243 20.14 9.95 15.15
N TYR A 244 19.00 9.73 15.77
CA TYR A 244 17.87 10.68 15.74
C TYR A 244 17.55 11.31 17.10
N ASP A 245 18.44 11.18 18.09
CA ASP A 245 18.31 11.77 19.43
C ASP A 245 18.21 13.30 19.42
N GLU A 246 18.78 13.97 18.41
CA GLU A 246 18.69 15.43 18.24
C GLU A 246 17.29 15.91 17.82
N GLY A 247 16.44 15.00 17.33
CA GLY A 247 15.04 15.21 16.98
C GLY A 247 14.78 15.88 15.65
N TRP A 248 13.50 15.86 15.28
CA TRP A 248 13.04 16.26 13.94
C TRP A 248 13.34 17.71 13.56
N ASP A 249 13.34 18.67 14.51
CA ASP A 249 13.64 20.07 14.18
C ASP A 249 15.09 20.25 13.70
N VAL A 250 16.04 19.55 14.36
CA VAL A 250 17.46 19.59 13.98
C VAL A 250 17.69 18.82 12.69
N ILE A 251 17.09 17.66 12.56
CA ILE A 251 17.20 16.83 11.34
C ILE A 251 16.65 17.57 10.12
N ARG A 252 15.48 18.22 10.23
CA ARG A 252 14.92 19.06 9.16
C ARG A 252 15.90 20.14 8.71
N GLN A 253 16.55 20.84 9.64
CA GLN A 253 17.55 21.87 9.31
C GLN A 253 18.76 21.27 8.60
N LYS A 254 19.24 20.10 9.03
CA LYS A 254 20.37 19.40 8.39
C LYS A 254 20.02 18.99 6.96
N TRP A 255 18.85 18.36 6.77
CA TRP A 255 18.40 17.89 5.46
C TRP A 255 18.14 19.07 4.52
N TYR A 256 17.50 20.13 5.00
CA TYR A 256 17.32 21.37 4.22
C TYR A 256 18.66 21.97 3.77
N GLY A 257 19.66 22.06 4.66
CA GLY A 257 20.99 22.54 4.29
C GLY A 257 21.64 21.68 3.21
N LYS A 258 21.54 20.34 3.34
CA LYS A 258 22.08 19.40 2.34
C LYS A 258 21.34 19.51 0.99
N GLN A 259 20.01 19.74 0.99
CA GLN A 259 19.23 19.97 -0.23
C GLN A 259 19.71 21.22 -0.99
N LEU A 260 20.03 22.32 -0.27
CA LEU A 260 20.62 23.54 -0.86
C LEU A 260 21.99 23.24 -1.48
N ASP A 261 22.85 22.50 -0.74
CA ASP A 261 24.20 22.14 -1.21
C ASP A 261 24.16 21.23 -2.45
N LEU A 262 23.17 20.34 -2.53
CA LEU A 262 22.96 19.44 -3.67
C LEU A 262 22.23 20.09 -4.86
N GLY A 263 21.68 21.31 -4.69
CA GLY A 263 20.87 22.00 -5.71
C GLY A 263 19.51 21.31 -5.96
N ILE A 264 19.01 20.51 -5.02
CA ILE A 264 17.69 19.85 -5.11
C ILE A 264 16.56 20.84 -4.93
N ILE A 265 16.80 21.90 -4.17
CA ILE A 265 15.87 23.01 -3.97
C ILE A 265 16.53 24.33 -4.41
N PRO A 266 15.77 25.32 -4.87
CA PRO A 266 16.30 26.63 -5.23
C PRO A 266 16.99 27.30 -4.02
N PRO A 267 18.02 28.14 -4.26
CA PRO A 267 18.72 28.82 -3.15
C PRO A 267 17.82 29.74 -2.31
N GLU A 268 16.72 30.23 -2.87
CA GLU A 268 15.70 31.05 -2.22
C GLU A 268 14.59 30.27 -1.56
N ALA A 269 14.55 28.95 -1.70
CA ALA A 269 13.54 28.13 -1.04
C ALA A 269 13.60 28.31 0.48
N GLU A 270 12.45 28.45 1.11
CA GLU A 270 12.36 28.57 2.56
C GLU A 270 11.98 27.24 3.20
N LEU A 271 12.49 26.98 4.39
CA LEU A 271 12.03 25.84 5.18
C LEU A 271 10.64 26.14 5.73
N SER A 272 9.64 25.37 5.35
CA SER A 272 8.26 25.55 5.82
C SER A 272 8.16 25.54 7.36
N PRO A 273 7.23 26.28 7.97
CA PRO A 273 7.00 26.22 9.40
C PRO A 273 6.54 24.82 9.82
N ARG A 274 6.64 24.51 11.12
CA ARG A 274 6.06 23.27 11.64
C ARG A 274 4.57 23.17 11.33
N ASN A 275 4.12 22.01 10.90
CA ASN A 275 2.71 21.75 10.65
C ASN A 275 1.92 21.86 11.95
N ARG A 276 0.64 22.23 11.82
CA ARG A 276 -0.26 22.29 12.99
C ARG A 276 -0.30 20.92 13.69
N GLY A 277 -0.13 20.93 14.99
CA GLY A 277 -0.13 19.72 15.83
C GLY A 277 1.22 19.07 16.05
N VAL A 278 2.25 19.44 15.27
CA VAL A 278 3.62 19.01 15.52
C VAL A 278 4.25 19.85 16.61
N GLU A 279 4.63 19.21 17.72
CA GLU A 279 5.27 19.88 18.85
C GLU A 279 6.77 20.15 18.59
N PRO A 280 7.32 21.24 19.12
CA PRO A 280 8.77 21.41 19.14
C PRO A 280 9.45 20.25 19.87
N TRP A 281 10.52 19.67 19.30
CA TRP A 281 11.27 18.58 19.94
C TRP A 281 11.77 18.97 21.34
N SER A 282 12.16 20.23 21.52
CA SER A 282 12.62 20.77 22.79
C SER A 282 11.56 20.79 23.90
N GLU A 283 10.29 20.72 23.56
CA GLU A 283 9.16 20.74 24.53
C GLU A 283 8.73 19.32 24.95
N LEU A 284 9.23 18.27 24.28
CA LEU A 284 8.95 16.88 24.61
C LEU A 284 9.70 16.46 25.87
N ASN A 285 9.11 15.53 26.64
CA ASN A 285 9.82 14.88 27.75
C ASN A 285 10.81 13.83 27.26
N GLU A 286 11.66 13.30 28.12
CA GLU A 286 12.74 12.36 27.72
C GLU A 286 12.19 11.01 27.25
N GLU A 287 11.07 10.55 27.80
CA GLU A 287 10.38 9.32 27.40
C GLU A 287 9.83 9.44 25.97
N GLN A 288 9.16 10.55 25.66
CA GLN A 288 8.68 10.83 24.29
C GLN A 288 9.84 10.92 23.29
N LYS A 289 10.94 11.60 23.66
CA LYS A 289 12.11 11.70 22.78
C LYS A 289 12.71 10.34 22.47
N ALA A 290 12.88 9.50 23.49
CA ALA A 290 13.44 8.15 23.33
C ALA A 290 12.54 7.29 22.40
N LEU A 291 11.22 7.32 22.63
CA LEU A 291 10.26 6.57 21.83
C LEU A 291 10.24 7.05 20.36
N TYR A 292 10.17 8.36 20.17
CA TYR A 292 10.05 8.92 18.82
C TYR A 292 11.34 8.79 18.01
N ALA A 293 12.50 8.94 18.66
CA ALA A 293 13.78 8.68 18.02
C ALA A 293 13.88 7.22 17.58
N LYS A 294 13.46 6.26 18.42
CA LYS A 294 13.47 4.84 18.11
C LYS A 294 12.55 4.48 16.91
N MET A 295 11.39 5.11 16.80
CA MET A 295 10.50 4.93 15.66
C MET A 295 11.14 5.42 14.34
N GLN A 296 11.88 6.54 14.37
CA GLN A 296 12.62 7.02 13.20
C GLN A 296 13.82 6.14 12.86
N GLU A 297 14.51 5.58 13.85
CA GLU A 297 15.56 4.59 13.64
C GLU A 297 15.05 3.38 12.86
N ALA A 298 13.84 2.89 13.21
CA ALA A 298 13.20 1.77 12.52
C ALA A 298 12.86 2.11 11.05
N PHE A 299 12.32 3.30 10.80
CA PHE A 299 12.05 3.78 9.44
C PHE A 299 13.35 3.87 8.61
N ALA A 300 14.38 4.49 9.15
CA ALA A 300 15.66 4.66 8.46
C ALA A 300 16.33 3.31 8.16
N ALA A 301 16.28 2.37 9.11
CA ALA A 301 16.76 1.00 8.92
C ALA A 301 16.01 0.26 7.81
N PHE A 302 14.70 0.47 7.72
CA PHE A 302 13.86 -0.14 6.69
C PHE A 302 14.15 0.41 5.29
N LEU A 303 14.37 1.72 5.17
CA LEU A 303 14.75 2.33 3.90
C LEU A 303 16.14 1.89 3.44
N ASP A 304 17.15 1.91 4.33
CA ASP A 304 18.53 1.45 4.07
C ASP A 304 18.55 -0.02 3.62
N HIS A 305 17.82 -0.90 4.31
CA HIS A 305 17.67 -2.29 3.89
C HIS A 305 17.05 -2.42 2.49
N THR A 306 16.06 -1.59 2.17
CA THR A 306 15.41 -1.58 0.86
C THR A 306 16.34 -1.05 -0.22
N ASP A 307 17.18 -0.04 0.07
CA ASP A 307 18.23 0.45 -0.83
C ASP A 307 19.20 -0.66 -1.23
N ASP A 308 19.62 -1.49 -0.28
CA ASP A 308 20.48 -2.65 -0.59
C ASP A 308 19.79 -3.64 -1.54
N GLN A 309 18.45 -3.80 -1.44
CA GLN A 309 17.73 -4.66 -2.37
C GLN A 309 17.63 -4.02 -3.77
N VAL A 310 17.44 -2.70 -3.86
CA VAL A 310 17.55 -1.99 -5.15
C VAL A 310 18.95 -2.19 -5.75
N GLY A 311 20.00 -2.11 -4.92
CA GLY A 311 21.39 -2.38 -5.34
C GLY A 311 21.56 -3.78 -5.94
N ARG A 312 21.00 -4.82 -5.30
CA ARG A 312 21.06 -6.20 -5.81
C ARG A 312 20.41 -6.35 -7.19
N LEU A 313 19.29 -5.68 -7.43
CA LEU A 313 18.64 -5.70 -8.75
C LEU A 313 19.48 -4.99 -9.81
N VAL A 314 20.03 -3.82 -9.49
CA VAL A 314 20.88 -3.05 -10.42
C VAL A 314 22.17 -3.80 -10.73
N ASP A 315 22.84 -4.38 -9.73
CA ASP A 315 24.05 -5.19 -9.88
C ASP A 315 23.78 -6.45 -10.76
N PHE A 316 22.61 -7.06 -10.62
CA PHE A 316 22.18 -8.14 -11.48
C PHE A 316 22.05 -7.69 -12.94
N LEU A 317 21.39 -6.55 -13.20
CA LEU A 317 21.25 -6.02 -14.55
C LEU A 317 22.61 -5.67 -15.17
N GLU A 318 23.51 -5.06 -14.40
CA GLU A 318 24.88 -4.75 -14.82
C GLU A 318 25.67 -6.01 -15.17
N LYS A 319 25.65 -6.99 -14.26
CA LYS A 319 26.33 -8.29 -14.47
C LYS A 319 25.84 -9.08 -15.69
N GLN A 320 24.56 -8.90 -16.05
CA GLN A 320 23.96 -9.52 -17.24
C GLN A 320 24.11 -8.66 -18.50
N GLU A 321 24.86 -7.55 -18.45
CA GLU A 321 25.03 -6.59 -19.56
C GLU A 321 23.69 -6.03 -20.08
N LEU A 322 22.68 -5.89 -19.19
CA LEU A 322 21.33 -5.40 -19.51
C LEU A 322 21.13 -3.94 -19.08
N LEU A 323 21.93 -3.43 -18.11
CA LEU A 323 21.70 -2.14 -17.47
C LEU A 323 21.68 -0.97 -18.46
N ASP A 324 22.66 -0.92 -19.39
CA ASP A 324 22.75 0.15 -20.37
C ASP A 324 21.53 0.27 -21.29
N ASP A 325 20.88 -0.88 -21.56
CA ASP A 325 19.70 -0.99 -22.42
C ASP A 325 18.40 -1.18 -21.60
N THR A 326 18.38 -0.68 -20.37
CA THR A 326 17.23 -0.72 -19.46
C THR A 326 16.89 0.68 -18.99
N LEU A 327 15.66 1.12 -19.28
CA LEU A 327 15.06 2.31 -18.69
C LEU A 327 14.60 1.97 -17.28
N ILE A 328 15.22 2.56 -16.25
CA ILE A 328 14.81 2.44 -14.85
C ILE A 328 14.11 3.73 -14.43
N VAL A 329 12.89 3.61 -13.91
CA VAL A 329 12.12 4.68 -13.28
C VAL A 329 11.96 4.33 -11.81
N LEU A 330 12.54 5.12 -10.91
CA LEU A 330 12.39 4.95 -9.46
C LEU A 330 11.65 6.16 -8.88
N MET A 331 10.59 5.92 -8.14
CA MET A 331 9.75 6.96 -7.55
C MET A 331 9.11 6.52 -6.23
N SER A 332 8.63 7.48 -5.44
CA SER A 332 7.66 7.23 -4.37
C SER A 332 6.23 7.43 -4.88
N ASP A 333 5.26 6.77 -4.24
CA ASP A 333 3.85 6.87 -4.63
C ASP A 333 3.07 7.98 -3.91
N ASN A 334 3.58 8.51 -2.81
CA ASN A 334 3.08 9.72 -2.12
C ASN A 334 4.10 10.20 -1.09
N GLY A 335 3.85 11.38 -0.52
CA GLY A 335 4.69 11.91 0.54
C GLY A 335 4.72 11.04 1.81
N ALA A 336 5.63 11.36 2.71
CA ALA A 336 5.79 10.68 3.99
C ALA A 336 4.46 10.58 4.76
N SER A 337 4.23 9.46 5.44
CA SER A 337 2.95 9.14 6.08
C SER A 337 2.80 9.77 7.45
N GLN A 338 1.64 10.40 7.71
CA GLN A 338 1.24 10.86 9.04
C GLN A 338 0.35 9.85 9.79
N GLU A 339 0.17 8.65 9.26
CA GLU A 339 -0.80 7.68 9.78
C GLU A 339 -0.40 7.11 11.15
N GLY A 340 0.84 7.31 11.60
CA GLY A 340 1.25 7.04 12.98
C GLY A 340 0.67 8.00 14.01
N GLY A 341 0.02 9.09 13.58
CA GLY A 341 -0.57 10.09 14.47
C GLY A 341 0.48 10.98 15.17
N LYS A 342 0.00 11.74 16.17
CA LYS A 342 0.84 12.70 16.89
C LYS A 342 2.02 12.06 17.64
N HIS A 343 1.81 10.86 18.19
CA HIS A 343 2.76 10.17 19.06
C HIS A 343 3.41 8.92 18.43
N GLY A 344 3.10 8.64 17.17
CA GLY A 344 3.42 7.35 16.58
C GLY A 344 2.54 6.23 17.13
N THR A 345 2.78 5.03 16.67
CA THR A 345 2.11 3.82 17.17
C THR A 345 3.04 2.61 17.06
N ILE A 346 2.87 1.64 17.93
CA ILE A 346 3.47 0.31 17.80
C ILE A 346 2.48 -0.71 17.25
N ASN A 347 1.20 -0.29 17.08
CA ASN A 347 0.14 -1.14 16.58
C ASN A 347 -0.90 -0.31 15.80
N GLU A 348 -0.84 -0.32 14.48
CA GLU A 348 -1.78 0.41 13.62
C GLU A 348 -3.25 -0.03 13.78
N LEU A 349 -3.51 -1.21 14.36
CA LEU A 349 -4.88 -1.63 14.65
C LEU A 349 -5.59 -0.64 15.59
N ALA A 350 -4.85 0.06 16.44
CA ALA A 350 -5.37 1.14 17.29
C ALA A 350 -5.91 2.31 16.44
N TYR A 351 -5.16 2.75 15.42
CA TYR A 351 -5.61 3.80 14.50
C TYR A 351 -6.94 3.44 13.83
N PHE A 352 -7.06 2.22 13.29
CA PHE A 352 -8.28 1.76 12.63
C PHE A 352 -9.46 1.51 13.59
N ASN A 353 -9.19 1.42 14.88
CA ASN A 353 -10.24 1.34 15.91
C ASN A 353 -10.51 2.69 16.60
N LEU A 354 -9.92 3.78 16.12
CA LEU A 354 -10.02 5.14 16.68
C LEU A 354 -9.58 5.18 18.15
N MET A 355 -8.63 4.33 18.50
CA MET A 355 -8.05 4.23 19.84
C MET A 355 -6.64 4.80 19.83
N ARG A 356 -6.24 5.39 20.94
CA ARG A 356 -4.87 5.88 21.14
C ARG A 356 -4.13 4.94 22.07
N LEU A 357 -2.88 4.67 21.72
CA LEU A 357 -1.95 4.05 22.63
C LEU A 357 -1.25 5.14 23.44
N GLU A 358 -1.19 4.97 24.74
CA GLU A 358 -0.46 5.90 25.60
C GLU A 358 1.05 5.70 25.45
N VAL A 359 1.82 6.77 25.61
CA VAL A 359 3.28 6.73 25.45
C VAL A 359 3.92 5.73 26.42
N ASP A 360 3.42 5.67 27.66
CA ASP A 360 3.93 4.76 28.68
C ASP A 360 3.76 3.29 28.28
N ASP A 361 2.62 2.93 27.66
CA ASP A 361 2.38 1.56 27.20
C ASP A 361 3.32 1.19 26.03
N MET A 362 3.59 2.15 25.14
CA MET A 362 4.51 1.93 24.01
C MET A 362 5.98 1.79 24.45
N LEU A 363 6.38 2.46 25.53
CA LEU A 363 7.73 2.39 26.08
C LEU A 363 8.07 1.02 26.64
N GLU A 364 7.10 0.23 27.09
CA GLU A 364 7.34 -1.15 27.55
C GLU A 364 7.88 -2.04 26.41
N HIS A 365 7.66 -1.65 25.14
CA HIS A 365 8.08 -2.36 23.93
C HIS A 365 9.19 -1.67 23.14
N LEU A 366 9.87 -0.68 23.74
CA LEU A 366 10.86 0.17 23.05
C LEU A 366 11.92 -0.62 22.28
N ASP A 367 12.47 -1.67 22.88
CA ASP A 367 13.53 -2.51 22.28
C ASP A 367 13.02 -3.43 21.15
N GLU A 368 11.70 -3.58 21.03
CA GLU A 368 11.07 -4.43 20.01
C GLU A 368 10.64 -3.65 18.75
N ILE A 369 10.62 -2.31 18.82
CA ILE A 369 10.23 -1.43 17.70
C ILE A 369 11.17 -1.66 16.52
N GLY A 370 10.58 -1.89 15.34
CA GLY A 370 11.30 -2.24 14.12
C GLY A 370 11.46 -3.74 13.89
N GLY A 371 11.14 -4.56 14.87
CA GLY A 371 11.17 -6.02 14.80
C GLY A 371 9.83 -6.63 14.39
N PRO A 372 9.73 -7.97 14.35
CA PRO A 372 8.58 -8.69 13.79
C PRO A 372 7.32 -8.70 14.67
N ASN A 373 7.40 -8.17 15.90
CA ASN A 373 6.31 -8.28 16.88
C ASN A 373 5.31 -7.12 16.82
N HIS A 374 5.67 -6.03 16.13
CA HIS A 374 4.92 -4.79 16.16
C HIS A 374 4.64 -4.24 14.76
N TYR A 375 3.47 -3.63 14.60
CA TYR A 375 3.06 -2.84 13.45
C TYR A 375 3.28 -1.36 13.77
N ASN A 376 4.55 -0.93 13.78
CA ASN A 376 4.91 0.42 14.19
C ASN A 376 4.93 1.43 13.05
N ASN A 377 4.57 2.68 13.39
CA ASN A 377 4.67 3.86 12.54
C ASN A 377 5.14 5.05 13.37
N TYR A 378 5.84 6.00 12.77
CA TYR A 378 6.45 7.15 13.44
C TYR A 378 5.44 8.30 13.65
N PRO A 379 5.73 9.27 14.59
CA PRO A 379 4.89 10.43 14.82
C PRO A 379 4.99 11.49 13.71
N TRP A 380 3.99 12.38 13.63
CA TRP A 380 3.88 13.48 12.65
C TRP A 380 5.14 14.32 12.48
N GLY A 381 5.93 14.52 13.53
CA GLY A 381 7.17 15.28 13.46
C GLY A 381 8.17 14.67 12.48
N TRP A 382 8.26 13.35 12.44
CA TRP A 382 9.11 12.63 11.49
C TRP A 382 8.52 12.59 10.09
N ALA A 383 7.20 12.45 9.96
CA ALA A 383 6.54 12.60 8.66
C ALA A 383 6.83 13.96 8.03
N GLN A 384 6.77 15.05 8.82
CA GLN A 384 7.14 16.36 8.32
C GLN A 384 8.64 16.48 8.00
N ALA A 385 9.51 15.85 8.78
CA ALA A 385 10.94 15.81 8.48
C ALA A 385 11.20 15.12 7.14
N GLY A 386 10.52 14.01 6.86
CA GLY A 386 10.59 13.27 5.60
C GLY A 386 10.17 14.04 4.36
N ASN A 387 9.40 15.10 4.51
CA ASN A 387 8.95 15.97 3.42
C ASN A 387 9.68 17.32 3.36
N THR A 388 10.80 17.48 4.08
CA THR A 388 11.59 18.73 4.05
C THR A 388 11.89 19.18 2.62
N PRO A 389 11.71 20.45 2.25
CA PRO A 389 11.29 21.61 3.06
C PRO A 389 9.77 21.85 3.04
N LEU A 390 8.99 20.94 2.47
CA LEU A 390 7.58 21.09 2.08
C LEU A 390 6.64 21.07 3.29
N ARG A 391 5.38 21.49 3.05
CA ARG A 391 4.32 21.49 4.05
C ARG A 391 3.47 20.23 3.95
N PHE A 392 3.00 19.76 5.10
CA PHE A 392 2.12 18.59 5.25
C PHE A 392 2.75 17.27 4.75
N TYR A 393 1.89 16.29 4.43
CA TYR A 393 2.28 14.90 4.19
C TYR A 393 1.16 14.13 3.44
N LYS A 394 1.32 12.84 3.25
CA LYS A 394 0.33 11.90 2.67
C LYS A 394 -1.10 12.31 3.05
N GLN A 395 -2.08 12.05 2.17
CA GLN A 395 -3.49 12.43 2.24
C GLN A 395 -3.77 13.93 2.03
N ASN A 396 -2.75 14.78 1.90
CA ASN A 396 -2.92 16.21 1.74
C ASN A 396 -2.46 16.70 0.35
N THR A 397 -3.15 17.68 -0.22
CA THR A 397 -2.85 18.24 -1.55
C THR A 397 -1.85 19.42 -1.54
N TYR A 398 -1.28 19.75 -0.37
CA TYR A 398 -0.07 20.56 -0.28
C TYR A 398 1.15 19.77 -0.79
N GLU A 399 2.24 20.47 -1.11
CA GLU A 399 3.42 19.87 -1.75
C GLU A 399 3.98 18.66 -0.99
N GLY A 400 3.98 18.64 0.35
CA GLY A 400 4.49 17.52 1.12
C GLY A 400 3.67 16.23 1.00
N GLY A 401 2.45 16.29 0.46
CA GLY A 401 1.66 15.09 0.20
C GLY A 401 1.74 14.58 -1.24
N ILE A 402 2.16 15.44 -2.18
CA ILE A 402 2.06 15.17 -3.62
C ILE A 402 3.37 15.36 -4.39
N ARG A 403 4.38 16.03 -3.81
CA ARG A 403 5.67 16.24 -4.46
C ARG A 403 6.69 15.25 -3.94
N ASP A 404 7.13 14.36 -4.81
CA ASP A 404 7.86 13.16 -4.44
C ASP A 404 9.13 13.00 -5.28
N PRO A 405 10.12 12.20 -4.79
CA PRO A 405 11.32 11.95 -5.55
C PRO A 405 11.02 11.10 -6.79
N LEU A 406 11.62 11.50 -7.92
CA LEU A 406 11.67 10.71 -9.15
C LEU A 406 13.10 10.68 -9.67
N ILE A 407 13.57 9.48 -10.01
CA ILE A 407 14.83 9.24 -10.69
C ILE A 407 14.54 8.45 -11.98
N ILE A 408 15.08 8.91 -13.11
CA ILE A 408 15.07 8.19 -14.37
C ILE A 408 16.51 7.89 -14.78
N HIS A 409 16.83 6.60 -14.88
CA HIS A 409 18.17 6.12 -15.26
C HIS A 409 18.09 5.32 -16.55
N TRP A 410 18.83 5.72 -17.57
CA TRP A 410 18.93 4.99 -18.84
C TRP A 410 20.21 5.38 -19.60
N PRO A 411 21.33 4.67 -19.40
CA PRO A 411 22.63 5.03 -19.98
C PRO A 411 22.63 5.21 -21.50
N ASN A 412 21.89 4.37 -22.23
CA ASN A 412 21.81 4.48 -23.70
C ASN A 412 20.88 5.60 -24.22
N GLY A 413 20.12 6.25 -23.35
CA GLY A 413 19.11 7.23 -23.79
C GLY A 413 19.14 8.58 -23.08
N ILE A 414 19.98 8.74 -22.05
CA ILE A 414 20.15 9.97 -21.29
C ILE A 414 21.63 10.38 -21.37
N ASP A 415 21.88 11.56 -21.94
CA ASP A 415 23.24 12.10 -22.14
C ASP A 415 23.73 12.95 -20.96
N ASP A 416 22.86 13.27 -19.99
CA ASP A 416 23.10 14.19 -18.87
C ASP A 416 23.09 13.44 -17.52
N ALA A 417 24.06 12.53 -17.34
CA ALA A 417 24.18 11.77 -16.10
C ALA A 417 24.37 12.69 -14.88
N GLY A 418 23.53 12.50 -13.84
CA GLY A 418 23.51 13.33 -12.63
C GLY A 418 22.73 14.64 -12.78
N GLY A 419 22.12 14.89 -13.94
CA GLY A 419 21.37 16.12 -14.21
C GLY A 419 20.12 16.26 -13.31
N ILE A 420 19.76 17.52 -13.03
CA ILE A 420 18.53 17.86 -12.30
C ILE A 420 17.52 18.44 -13.30
N ARG A 421 16.25 18.10 -13.09
CA ARG A 421 15.09 18.57 -13.87
C ARG A 421 14.06 19.17 -12.95
N ASP A 422 13.69 20.41 -13.20
CA ASP A 422 12.72 21.18 -12.43
C ASP A 422 11.40 21.43 -13.19
N GLN A 423 11.28 20.87 -14.40
CA GLN A 423 10.02 20.93 -15.14
C GLN A 423 8.91 20.23 -14.34
N TYR A 424 7.74 20.87 -14.29
CA TYR A 424 6.57 20.30 -13.61
C TYR A 424 6.07 19.07 -14.34
N HIS A 425 5.98 17.94 -13.63
CA HIS A 425 5.44 16.69 -14.11
C HIS A 425 4.56 16.01 -13.07
N HIS A 426 3.70 15.13 -13.54
CA HIS A 426 2.81 14.33 -12.70
C HIS A 426 2.95 12.84 -13.04
N VAL A 427 2.61 11.97 -12.13
CA VAL A 427 2.76 10.51 -12.29
C VAL A 427 2.03 9.94 -13.51
N ILE A 428 0.96 10.60 -14.01
CA ILE A 428 0.30 10.19 -15.27
C ILE A 428 1.21 10.37 -16.49
N ASP A 429 2.34 11.07 -16.37
CA ASP A 429 3.30 11.31 -17.45
C ASP A 429 4.26 10.13 -17.64
N VAL A 430 4.38 9.25 -16.66
CA VAL A 430 5.32 8.11 -16.70
C VAL A 430 4.93 7.11 -17.79
N MET A 431 3.67 6.69 -17.87
CA MET A 431 3.23 5.76 -18.91
C MET A 431 3.47 6.29 -20.33
N PRO A 432 3.01 7.50 -20.73
CA PRO A 432 3.29 8.00 -22.07
C PRO A 432 4.79 8.24 -22.33
N THR A 433 5.60 8.52 -21.30
CA THR A 433 7.06 8.60 -21.43
C THR A 433 7.66 7.25 -21.82
N ILE A 434 7.29 6.19 -21.11
CA ILE A 434 7.74 4.83 -21.43
C ILE A 434 7.30 4.44 -22.84
N LEU A 435 6.03 4.68 -23.20
CA LEU A 435 5.51 4.38 -24.54
C LEU A 435 6.24 5.14 -25.65
N ASP A 436 6.52 6.43 -25.45
CA ASP A 436 7.30 7.26 -26.39
C ASP A 436 8.75 6.76 -26.54
N VAL A 437 9.41 6.40 -25.41
CA VAL A 437 10.77 5.82 -25.45
C VAL A 437 10.83 4.53 -26.25
N ILE A 438 9.86 3.64 -26.05
CA ILE A 438 9.82 2.36 -26.77
C ILE A 438 9.23 2.45 -28.19
N GLY A 439 8.61 3.59 -28.55
CA GLY A 439 8.01 3.83 -29.86
C GLY A 439 6.68 3.10 -30.10
N VAL A 440 5.84 3.02 -29.06
CA VAL A 440 4.50 2.38 -29.09
C VAL A 440 3.44 3.43 -28.77
N GLU A 441 2.38 3.48 -29.60
CA GLU A 441 1.24 4.36 -29.35
C GLU A 441 0.21 3.66 -28.42
N PRO A 442 -0.48 4.40 -27.54
CA PRO A 442 -1.60 3.88 -26.78
C PRO A 442 -2.70 3.34 -27.70
N PRO A 443 -3.32 2.19 -27.40
CA PRO A 443 -4.36 1.64 -28.24
C PRO A 443 -5.68 2.44 -28.14
N GLU A 444 -6.36 2.69 -29.27
CA GLU A 444 -7.73 3.24 -29.29
C GLU A 444 -8.78 2.20 -28.87
N ASN A 445 -8.49 0.92 -29.07
CA ASN A 445 -9.32 -0.20 -28.66
C ASN A 445 -8.46 -1.32 -28.10
N PHE A 446 -8.83 -1.83 -26.93
CA PHE A 446 -8.13 -2.93 -26.27
C PHE A 446 -9.14 -4.04 -25.92
N GLN A 447 -8.92 -5.24 -26.46
CA GLN A 447 -9.76 -6.42 -26.24
C GLN A 447 -11.27 -6.15 -26.49
N GLY A 448 -11.58 -5.31 -27.48
CA GLY A 448 -12.95 -4.96 -27.85
C GLY A 448 -13.58 -3.83 -27.04
N VAL A 449 -12.82 -3.22 -26.13
CA VAL A 449 -13.26 -2.05 -25.34
C VAL A 449 -12.59 -0.79 -25.88
N GLU A 450 -13.38 0.23 -26.21
CA GLU A 450 -12.90 1.57 -26.58
C GLU A 450 -12.15 2.17 -25.40
N GLN A 451 -10.96 2.72 -25.67
CA GLN A 451 -10.08 3.27 -24.64
C GLN A 451 -10.25 4.77 -24.49
N GLN A 452 -10.31 5.22 -23.25
CA GLN A 452 -10.18 6.65 -22.91
C GLN A 452 -8.82 7.15 -23.40
N PRO A 453 -8.70 8.42 -23.83
CA PRO A 453 -7.40 9.02 -24.16
C PRO A 453 -6.44 8.97 -22.97
N VAL A 454 -5.14 8.80 -23.22
CA VAL A 454 -4.11 9.02 -22.22
C VAL A 454 -4.06 10.54 -21.91
N GLU A 455 -4.02 10.87 -20.63
CA GLU A 455 -4.09 12.26 -20.14
C GLU A 455 -2.69 12.81 -19.76
N GLY A 456 -1.72 11.91 -19.67
CA GLY A 456 -0.32 12.25 -19.41
C GLY A 456 0.41 12.79 -20.64
N THR A 457 1.53 13.47 -20.40
CA THR A 457 2.44 14.05 -21.41
C THR A 457 3.82 13.44 -21.27
N SER A 458 4.44 12.98 -22.39
CA SER A 458 5.79 12.40 -22.34
C SER A 458 6.82 13.37 -21.76
N MET A 459 7.64 12.88 -20.83
CA MET A 459 8.79 13.59 -20.25
C MET A 459 10.07 13.43 -21.08
N ARG A 460 10.04 12.66 -22.17
CA ARG A 460 11.23 12.38 -22.99
C ARG A 460 11.95 13.63 -23.49
N TYR A 461 11.25 14.75 -23.66
CA TYR A 461 11.85 16.04 -24.04
C TYR A 461 12.86 16.58 -23.01
N THR A 462 12.86 16.07 -21.78
CA THR A 462 13.78 16.45 -20.70
C THR A 462 15.08 15.63 -20.68
N PHE A 463 15.20 14.57 -21.52
CA PHE A 463 16.35 13.66 -21.49
C PHE A 463 17.64 14.24 -22.11
N PRO A 464 17.59 15.08 -23.17
CA PRO A 464 18.79 15.69 -23.72
C PRO A 464 19.54 16.57 -22.70
N SER A 465 20.86 16.64 -22.83
CA SER A 465 21.72 17.40 -21.90
C SER A 465 21.48 18.92 -21.93
N ASP A 466 20.91 19.46 -23.01
CA ASP A 466 20.53 20.87 -23.15
C ASP A 466 19.07 21.14 -22.71
N ALA A 467 18.40 20.16 -22.17
CA ALA A 467 16.99 20.28 -21.78
C ALA A 467 16.77 20.79 -20.34
N GLY A 468 17.83 21.10 -19.58
CA GLY A 468 17.69 21.60 -18.20
C GLY A 468 16.77 22.81 -18.08
N ASP A 469 16.87 23.76 -19.02
CA ASP A 469 16.04 24.98 -19.08
C ASP A 469 14.80 24.84 -20.00
N ALA A 470 14.44 23.64 -20.44
CA ALA A 470 13.27 23.44 -21.30
C ALA A 470 11.98 23.81 -20.56
N ALA A 471 11.06 24.48 -21.27
CA ALA A 471 9.76 24.81 -20.68
C ALA A 471 8.97 23.53 -20.33
N THR A 472 8.25 23.58 -19.22
CA THR A 472 7.31 22.53 -18.82
C THR A 472 6.29 22.26 -19.92
N ALA A 473 6.16 21.00 -20.33
CA ALA A 473 5.20 20.60 -21.36
C ALA A 473 3.77 20.41 -20.80
N ARG A 474 3.63 20.17 -19.52
CA ARG A 474 2.33 20.03 -18.85
C ARG A 474 1.77 21.40 -18.48
N PRO A 475 0.60 21.79 -18.97
CA PRO A 475 0.07 23.14 -18.72
C PRO A 475 -0.62 23.30 -17.37
N LYS A 476 -1.22 22.24 -16.85
CA LYS A 476 -2.01 22.23 -15.61
C LYS A 476 -2.19 20.84 -15.03
N GLN A 477 -2.45 20.76 -13.73
CA GLN A 477 -2.83 19.53 -13.02
C GLN A 477 -3.72 19.85 -11.83
N TYR A 478 -4.87 19.19 -11.75
CA TYR A 478 -5.74 19.22 -10.57
C TYR A 478 -5.37 18.12 -9.57
N TYR A 479 -5.77 18.32 -8.32
CA TYR A 479 -5.68 17.34 -7.22
C TYR A 479 -6.98 17.33 -6.44
N GLU A 480 -7.39 16.16 -6.01
CA GLU A 480 -8.45 15.94 -5.02
C GLU A 480 -8.10 14.70 -4.21
N MET A 481 -8.15 14.82 -2.89
CA MET A 481 -8.00 13.72 -1.95
C MET A 481 -8.78 14.01 -0.68
N MET A 482 -9.77 13.18 -0.36
CA MET A 482 -10.58 13.30 0.86
C MET A 482 -11.26 14.67 1.03
N GLY A 483 -11.60 15.33 -0.08
CA GLY A 483 -12.14 16.69 -0.09
C GLY A 483 -11.09 17.79 -0.15
N HIS A 484 -9.82 17.53 0.22
CA HIS A 484 -8.73 18.46 0.00
C HIS A 484 -8.51 18.64 -1.50
N ARG A 485 -8.33 19.87 -1.95
CA ARG A 485 -8.29 20.19 -3.38
C ARG A 485 -7.15 21.11 -3.69
N ALA A 486 -6.53 20.93 -4.86
CA ALA A 486 -5.58 21.87 -5.40
C ALA A 486 -5.60 21.87 -6.92
N ILE A 487 -5.12 22.96 -7.50
CA ILE A 487 -4.89 23.13 -8.93
C ILE A 487 -3.54 23.84 -9.13
N TRP A 488 -2.70 23.23 -9.94
CA TRP A 488 -1.48 23.90 -10.43
C TRP A 488 -1.67 24.28 -11.89
N SER A 489 -1.27 25.49 -12.26
CA SER A 489 -1.22 25.94 -13.64
C SER A 489 -0.19 27.04 -13.79
N ASP A 490 0.75 26.83 -14.71
CA ASP A 490 1.74 27.83 -15.16
C ASP A 490 2.48 28.51 -13.99
N GLY A 491 2.95 27.71 -13.02
CA GLY A 491 3.70 28.17 -11.85
C GLY A 491 2.84 28.70 -10.69
N TRP A 492 1.51 28.75 -10.85
CA TRP A 492 0.58 29.11 -9.77
C TRP A 492 -0.10 27.88 -9.20
N LYS A 493 -0.31 27.86 -7.89
CA LYS A 493 -1.06 26.81 -7.22
C LYS A 493 -2.10 27.41 -6.27
N ALA A 494 -3.36 27.01 -6.44
CA ALA A 494 -4.40 27.24 -5.44
C ALA A 494 -4.68 25.93 -4.71
N VAL A 495 -4.83 25.99 -3.39
CA VAL A 495 -5.05 24.81 -2.53
C VAL A 495 -6.02 25.11 -1.40
N THR A 496 -6.86 24.14 -1.06
CA THR A 496 -7.75 24.22 0.12
C THR A 496 -7.74 22.90 0.89
N MET A 497 -7.78 23.02 2.22
CA MET A 497 -7.97 21.90 3.13
C MET A 497 -9.44 21.81 3.48
N HIS A 498 -10.09 20.73 3.08
CA HIS A 498 -11.47 20.48 3.42
C HIS A 498 -11.68 20.32 4.93
N ARG A 499 -12.79 20.87 5.42
CA ARG A 499 -13.26 20.66 6.79
C ARG A 499 -14.62 19.99 6.75
N LYS A 500 -14.71 18.80 7.29
CA LYS A 500 -15.97 18.03 7.31
C LYS A 500 -17.13 18.87 7.83
N GLY A 501 -18.25 18.88 7.08
CA GLY A 501 -19.45 19.65 7.39
C GLY A 501 -19.43 21.11 6.95
N VAL A 502 -18.36 21.58 6.31
CA VAL A 502 -18.33 22.84 5.58
C VAL A 502 -18.73 22.59 4.14
N PRO A 503 -19.67 23.34 3.53
CA PRO A 503 -19.96 23.20 2.11
C PRO A 503 -18.71 23.45 1.26
N PHE A 504 -18.48 22.62 0.25
CA PHE A 504 -17.30 22.70 -0.60
C PHE A 504 -17.14 24.05 -1.32
N GLU A 505 -18.24 24.75 -1.56
CA GLU A 505 -18.27 26.09 -2.20
C GLU A 505 -17.87 27.22 -1.26
N ASP A 506 -17.95 27.00 0.06
CA ASP A 506 -17.70 28.01 1.10
C ASP A 506 -16.27 27.95 1.66
N GLU A 507 -15.42 27.06 1.15
CA GLU A 507 -14.08 26.88 1.66
C GLU A 507 -13.11 27.97 1.22
N GLU A 508 -12.22 28.33 2.13
CA GLU A 508 -11.14 29.27 1.88
C GLU A 508 -10.00 28.58 1.14
N TRP A 509 -9.52 29.20 0.08
CA TRP A 509 -8.39 28.75 -0.69
C TRP A 509 -7.16 29.64 -0.45
N ALA A 510 -6.00 29.04 -0.31
CA ALA A 510 -4.71 29.70 -0.35
C ALA A 510 -4.16 29.73 -1.81
N LEU A 511 -3.33 30.70 -2.11
CA LEU A 511 -2.72 30.87 -3.44
C LEU A 511 -1.20 31.04 -3.30
N TYR A 512 -0.44 30.28 -4.09
CA TYR A 512 1.02 30.32 -4.09
C TYR A 512 1.58 30.51 -5.51
N ASP A 513 2.65 31.30 -5.62
CA ASP A 513 3.50 31.38 -6.82
C ASP A 513 4.63 30.36 -6.64
N THR A 514 4.40 29.09 -7.05
CA THR A 514 5.33 27.98 -6.85
C THR A 514 6.64 28.13 -7.65
N SER A 515 6.70 29.06 -8.60
CA SER A 515 7.93 29.42 -9.31
C SER A 515 8.92 30.22 -8.43
N LYS A 516 8.44 30.78 -7.30
CA LYS A 516 9.21 31.58 -6.33
C LYS A 516 9.12 31.03 -4.91
N ASP A 517 8.01 30.38 -4.58
CA ASP A 517 7.72 29.84 -3.27
C ASP A 517 7.64 28.31 -3.34
N PHE A 518 8.80 27.68 -3.31
CA PHE A 518 8.96 26.23 -3.43
C PHE A 518 8.18 25.43 -2.37
N SER A 519 7.99 26.01 -1.18
CA SER A 519 7.52 25.33 0.02
C SER A 519 6.16 25.83 0.53
N GLU A 520 5.45 26.62 -0.29
CA GLU A 520 4.12 27.17 0.04
C GLU A 520 4.10 27.94 1.37
N CYS A 521 5.08 28.85 1.55
CA CYS A 521 5.25 29.65 2.77
C CYS A 521 4.45 30.95 2.74
N HIS A 522 4.16 31.51 1.56
CA HIS A 522 3.61 32.84 1.36
C HIS A 522 2.26 32.80 0.63
N ASP A 523 1.18 32.79 1.38
CA ASP A 523 -0.18 32.84 0.83
C ASP A 523 -0.49 34.21 0.23
N LEU A 524 -0.69 34.26 -1.09
CA LEU A 524 -1.00 35.45 -1.89
C LEU A 524 -2.51 35.64 -2.13
N SER A 525 -3.38 34.86 -1.50
CA SER A 525 -4.84 34.88 -1.73
C SER A 525 -5.46 36.27 -1.52
N ALA A 526 -5.01 36.98 -0.49
CA ALA A 526 -5.47 38.34 -0.18
C ALA A 526 -4.90 39.40 -1.13
N GLU A 527 -3.70 39.17 -1.66
CA GLU A 527 -2.99 40.13 -2.55
C GLU A 527 -3.38 39.95 -4.03
N GLN A 528 -3.79 38.72 -4.41
CA GLN A 528 -4.10 38.33 -5.79
C GLN A 528 -5.48 37.67 -5.92
N PRO A 529 -6.56 38.34 -5.46
CA PRO A 529 -7.90 37.68 -5.39
C PRO A 529 -8.46 37.32 -6.80
N GLU A 530 -8.09 38.06 -7.84
CA GLU A 530 -8.51 37.76 -9.20
C GLU A 530 -7.82 36.50 -9.72
N LYS A 531 -6.52 36.32 -9.45
CA LYS A 531 -5.78 35.11 -9.81
C LYS A 531 -6.28 33.90 -9.02
N LEU A 532 -6.54 34.07 -7.75
CA LEU A 532 -7.18 33.01 -6.94
C LEU A 532 -8.49 32.55 -7.56
N LYS A 533 -9.36 33.51 -7.91
CA LYS A 533 -10.65 33.18 -8.54
C LYS A 533 -10.47 32.41 -9.86
N GLU A 534 -9.54 32.86 -10.72
CA GLU A 534 -9.21 32.16 -11.97
C GLU A 534 -8.80 30.72 -11.71
N MET A 535 -7.92 30.48 -10.72
CA MET A 535 -7.44 29.15 -10.37
C MET A 535 -8.54 28.27 -9.80
N VAL A 536 -9.40 28.80 -8.94
CA VAL A 536 -10.54 28.06 -8.38
C VAL A 536 -11.54 27.71 -9.47
N ASP A 537 -11.88 28.64 -10.36
CA ASP A 537 -12.75 28.37 -11.51
C ASP A 537 -12.15 27.24 -12.37
N LEU A 538 -10.83 27.29 -12.65
CA LEU A 538 -10.12 26.26 -13.39
C LEU A 538 -10.20 24.88 -12.71
N TRP A 539 -10.11 24.84 -11.38
CA TRP A 539 -10.25 23.56 -10.65
C TRP A 539 -11.63 22.92 -10.88
N TRP A 540 -12.71 23.71 -10.86
CA TRP A 540 -14.05 23.22 -11.12
C TRP A 540 -14.24 22.72 -12.56
N ASP A 541 -13.64 23.43 -13.55
CA ASP A 541 -13.64 22.99 -14.94
C ASP A 541 -12.93 21.64 -15.13
N GLU A 542 -11.78 21.44 -14.46
CA GLU A 542 -11.06 20.17 -14.47
C GLU A 542 -11.84 19.06 -13.75
N ALA A 543 -12.49 19.40 -12.62
CA ALA A 543 -13.29 18.44 -11.87
C ALA A 543 -14.48 17.89 -12.69
N GLU A 544 -15.11 18.72 -13.49
CA GLU A 544 -16.16 18.29 -14.44
C GLU A 544 -15.57 17.42 -15.56
N SER A 545 -14.39 17.79 -16.08
CA SER A 545 -13.76 17.14 -17.24
C SER A 545 -13.23 15.73 -16.90
N PHE A 546 -12.74 15.51 -15.69
CA PHE A 546 -12.03 14.30 -15.29
C PHE A 546 -12.79 13.42 -14.28
N ASN A 547 -14.14 13.48 -14.28
CA ASN A 547 -14.97 12.62 -13.43
C ASN A 547 -14.67 12.75 -11.91
N VAL A 548 -14.26 13.95 -11.43
CA VAL A 548 -13.97 14.15 -10.01
C VAL A 548 -15.26 14.20 -9.18
N LEU A 549 -16.34 14.69 -9.79
CA LEU A 549 -17.62 14.82 -9.12
C LEU A 549 -18.44 13.50 -9.10
N PRO A 550 -19.20 13.23 -8.05
CA PRO A 550 -19.44 14.07 -6.87
C PRO A 550 -18.26 14.06 -5.91
N LEU A 551 -18.02 15.20 -5.25
CA LEU A 551 -17.14 15.25 -4.09
C LEU A 551 -17.76 14.48 -2.92
N ASP A 552 -16.91 13.96 -2.05
CA ASP A 552 -17.34 13.13 -0.93
C ASP A 552 -16.42 13.39 0.26
N ASP A 553 -16.95 13.89 1.36
CA ASP A 553 -16.20 14.20 2.58
C ASP A 553 -16.32 13.12 3.66
N ARG A 554 -16.90 11.99 3.31
CA ARG A 554 -16.91 10.84 4.20
C ARG A 554 -15.49 10.30 4.35
N GLY A 555 -15.07 10.10 5.57
CA GLY A 555 -13.75 9.58 5.90
C GLY A 555 -13.85 8.11 6.36
N THR A 556 -13.64 7.89 7.67
CA THR A 556 -13.68 6.55 8.27
C THR A 556 -15.01 5.83 8.10
N GLU A 557 -16.11 6.55 7.88
CA GLU A 557 -17.41 5.96 7.55
C GLU A 557 -17.37 5.09 6.29
N LEU A 558 -16.50 5.40 5.34
CA LEU A 558 -16.33 4.60 4.13
C LEU A 558 -15.83 3.18 4.41
N PHE A 559 -15.06 2.99 5.49
CA PHE A 559 -14.57 1.66 5.88
C PHE A 559 -15.66 0.74 6.48
N VAL A 560 -16.79 1.32 6.87
CA VAL A 560 -17.95 0.56 7.39
C VAL A 560 -19.10 0.51 6.40
N LEU A 561 -19.05 1.27 5.30
CA LEU A 561 -20.01 1.16 4.22
C LEU A 561 -19.95 -0.24 3.62
N ARG A 562 -21.12 -0.86 3.53
CA ARG A 562 -21.29 -2.13 2.85
C ARG A 562 -22.22 -1.95 1.66
N ARG A 563 -21.85 -2.55 0.58
CA ARG A 563 -22.74 -2.67 -0.56
C ARG A 563 -23.98 -3.47 -0.12
N GLU A 564 -25.18 -3.00 -0.51
CA GLU A 564 -26.45 -3.68 -0.18
C GLU A 564 -26.49 -5.13 -0.70
N ASP A 565 -25.80 -5.41 -1.83
CA ASP A 565 -25.69 -6.73 -2.43
C ASP A 565 -24.63 -7.63 -1.76
N ARG A 566 -23.84 -7.10 -0.82
CA ARG A 566 -22.79 -7.80 -0.07
C ARG A 566 -23.08 -7.90 1.43
N VAL A 567 -24.33 -7.85 1.83
CA VAL A 567 -24.74 -8.10 3.22
C VAL A 567 -24.22 -9.48 3.63
N PRO A 568 -23.58 -9.61 4.80
CA PRO A 568 -23.12 -10.91 5.28
C PRO A 568 -24.23 -11.92 5.23
N PRO A 569 -23.94 -13.16 4.79
CA PRO A 569 -24.99 -14.18 4.70
C PRO A 569 -25.61 -14.37 6.07
N SER A 570 -26.93 -14.40 6.13
CA SER A 570 -27.71 -14.81 7.31
C SER A 570 -27.53 -16.31 7.63
N LYS A 571 -26.75 -17.01 6.80
CA LYS A 571 -26.46 -18.45 6.92
C LYS A 571 -25.10 -18.64 7.56
N PRO A 572 -24.91 -19.70 8.34
CA PRO A 572 -23.62 -20.10 8.85
C PRO A 572 -22.58 -20.22 7.73
N GLN A 573 -21.37 -19.70 7.97
CA GLN A 573 -20.24 -19.84 7.06
C GLN A 573 -19.37 -20.99 7.50
N ARG A 574 -19.18 -21.98 6.61
CA ARG A 574 -18.43 -23.20 6.91
C ARG A 574 -17.13 -23.26 6.11
N PHE A 575 -16.04 -23.57 6.80
CA PHE A 575 -14.70 -23.72 6.27
C PHE A 575 -14.20 -25.14 6.52
N LEU A 576 -13.57 -25.73 5.52
CA LEU A 576 -13.01 -27.09 5.58
C LEU A 576 -11.53 -27.04 5.96
N GLU A 577 -10.98 -28.16 6.43
CA GLU A 577 -9.59 -28.29 6.82
C GLU A 577 -8.58 -27.76 5.78
N ASN A 578 -8.85 -27.93 4.50
CA ASN A 578 -7.97 -27.49 3.40
C ASN A 578 -8.34 -26.09 2.87
N THR A 579 -9.08 -25.29 3.62
CA THR A 579 -9.34 -23.89 3.24
C THR A 579 -8.01 -23.15 3.22
N PRO A 580 -7.59 -22.58 2.08
CA PRO A 580 -6.38 -21.77 2.03
C PRO A 580 -6.53 -20.52 2.88
N HIS A 581 -5.42 -19.87 3.20
CA HIS A 581 -5.43 -18.56 3.88
C HIS A 581 -6.45 -17.62 3.25
N LEU A 582 -7.26 -16.99 4.08
CA LEU A 582 -8.28 -16.02 3.68
C LEU A 582 -7.86 -14.62 4.11
N GLU A 583 -7.80 -13.73 3.16
CA GLU A 583 -7.63 -12.30 3.41
C GLU A 583 -8.66 -11.77 4.42
N ARG A 584 -8.26 -10.83 5.26
CA ARG A 584 -9.08 -10.26 6.35
C ARG A 584 -10.49 -9.81 5.95
N PHE A 585 -10.71 -9.42 4.69
CA PHE A 585 -12.03 -8.99 4.18
C PHE A 585 -12.96 -10.17 3.84
N LYS A 586 -12.45 -11.40 3.87
CA LYS A 586 -13.22 -12.65 3.70
C LYS A 586 -13.51 -13.36 5.03
N VAL A 587 -12.93 -12.87 6.11
CA VAL A 587 -13.16 -13.41 7.45
C VAL A 587 -14.56 -13.04 7.93
N PRO A 588 -15.29 -13.95 8.61
CA PRO A 588 -16.58 -13.63 9.20
C PRO A 588 -16.49 -12.47 10.20
N ASP A 589 -17.37 -11.49 10.05
CA ASP A 589 -17.36 -10.27 10.85
C ASP A 589 -18.02 -10.47 12.22
N ILE A 590 -17.22 -10.76 13.23
CA ILE A 590 -17.66 -10.99 14.61
C ILE A 590 -17.72 -9.72 15.48
N ARG A 591 -17.43 -8.55 14.94
CA ARG A 591 -17.35 -7.29 15.71
C ARG A 591 -18.68 -6.89 16.30
N ASN A 592 -18.68 -6.50 17.58
CA ASN A 592 -19.81 -5.93 18.33
C ASN A 592 -21.14 -6.69 18.16
N ARG A 593 -21.08 -8.03 18.08
CA ARG A 593 -22.25 -8.94 17.94
C ARG A 593 -22.05 -10.25 18.66
N SER A 594 -23.13 -10.94 18.95
CA SER A 594 -23.08 -12.33 19.39
C SER A 594 -22.70 -13.26 18.24
N PHE A 595 -21.85 -14.23 18.52
CA PHE A 595 -21.39 -15.20 17.54
C PHE A 595 -21.09 -16.56 18.19
N GLU A 596 -21.02 -17.59 17.34
CA GLU A 596 -20.51 -18.90 17.72
C GLU A 596 -19.49 -19.37 16.68
N ILE A 597 -18.37 -19.91 17.16
CA ILE A 597 -17.37 -20.61 16.35
C ILE A 597 -17.42 -22.08 16.80
N ALA A 598 -17.87 -22.93 15.89
CA ALA A 598 -18.02 -24.37 16.12
C ALA A 598 -17.03 -25.15 15.25
N GLY A 599 -16.39 -26.18 15.78
CA GLY A 599 -15.54 -27.10 15.05
C GLY A 599 -16.04 -28.53 15.19
N LYS A 600 -16.20 -29.25 14.08
CA LYS A 600 -16.43 -30.70 14.11
C LYS A 600 -15.10 -31.41 13.95
N VAL A 601 -14.70 -32.14 14.96
CA VAL A 601 -13.39 -32.76 15.07
C VAL A 601 -13.47 -34.21 15.56
N ASN A 602 -12.41 -34.98 15.24
CA ASN A 602 -12.14 -36.25 15.89
C ASN A 602 -10.79 -36.14 16.64
N ILE A 603 -10.85 -36.18 17.95
CA ILE A 603 -9.72 -35.93 18.85
C ILE A 603 -9.11 -37.25 19.32
N GLY A 604 -7.80 -37.42 19.17
CA GLY A 604 -7.03 -38.46 19.83
C GLY A 604 -6.59 -38.03 21.23
N SER A 605 -6.04 -38.97 22.00
CA SER A 605 -5.57 -38.68 23.37
C SER A 605 -4.40 -37.69 23.47
N SER A 606 -3.74 -37.38 22.34
CA SER A 606 -2.60 -36.46 22.24
C SER A 606 -2.83 -35.39 21.13
N SER A 607 -4.07 -35.21 20.69
CA SER A 607 -4.37 -34.18 19.68
C SER A 607 -4.17 -32.81 20.27
N GLU A 608 -3.47 -31.99 19.55
CA GLU A 608 -3.19 -30.56 19.83
C GLU A 608 -3.11 -29.75 18.56
N GLY A 609 -3.15 -28.44 18.66
CA GLY A 609 -3.01 -27.52 17.54
C GLY A 609 -4.21 -26.61 17.33
N VAL A 610 -4.05 -25.68 16.39
CA VAL A 610 -5.03 -24.64 16.08
C VAL A 610 -6.16 -25.21 15.24
N LEU A 611 -7.39 -24.91 15.62
CA LEU A 611 -8.61 -25.23 14.86
C LEU A 611 -8.95 -24.07 13.90
N VAL A 612 -8.86 -22.84 14.39
CA VAL A 612 -8.99 -21.62 13.59
C VAL A 612 -8.24 -20.49 14.27
N ALA A 613 -7.49 -19.72 13.48
CA ALA A 613 -6.87 -18.46 13.89
C ALA A 613 -7.31 -17.36 12.93
N SER A 614 -7.64 -16.18 13.45
CA SER A 614 -7.94 -15.00 12.65
C SER A 614 -7.26 -13.80 13.28
N GLY A 615 -6.21 -13.33 12.65
CA GLY A 615 -5.42 -12.22 13.14
C GLY A 615 -3.96 -12.55 13.35
N ALA A 616 -3.32 -11.73 14.18
CA ALA A 616 -1.91 -11.80 14.47
C ALA A 616 -1.65 -11.41 15.94
N ARG A 617 -0.39 -11.33 16.33
CA ARG A 617 0.03 -10.84 17.66
C ARG A 617 -0.50 -9.45 17.99
N THR A 618 -0.74 -8.63 16.98
CA THR A 618 -1.28 -7.26 17.13
C THR A 618 -2.78 -7.22 17.42
N GLY A 619 -3.51 -8.33 17.23
CA GLY A 619 -4.95 -8.45 17.51
C GLY A 619 -5.62 -9.56 16.72
N GLY A 620 -6.61 -10.20 17.31
CA GLY A 620 -7.35 -11.28 16.67
C GLY A 620 -7.94 -12.29 17.64
N ILE A 621 -8.31 -13.45 17.11
CA ILE A 621 -8.85 -14.58 17.88
C ILE A 621 -8.17 -15.88 17.47
N VAL A 622 -8.06 -16.82 18.40
CA VAL A 622 -7.67 -18.19 18.11
C VAL A 622 -8.43 -19.19 18.97
N LEU A 623 -8.85 -20.29 18.35
CA LEU A 623 -9.40 -21.45 19.02
C LEU A 623 -8.47 -22.65 18.76
N TYR A 624 -7.95 -23.26 19.81
CA TYR A 624 -6.96 -24.33 19.70
C TYR A 624 -7.07 -25.36 20.82
N ILE A 625 -6.41 -26.49 20.66
CA ILE A 625 -6.26 -27.52 21.70
C ILE A 625 -4.79 -27.57 22.13
N ALA A 626 -4.55 -27.46 23.44
CA ALA A 626 -3.24 -27.62 24.04
C ALA A 626 -3.34 -28.39 25.36
N ASP A 627 -2.40 -29.31 25.62
CA ASP A 627 -2.36 -30.16 26.84
C ASP A 627 -3.69 -30.91 27.12
N GLY A 628 -4.46 -31.16 26.05
CA GLY A 628 -5.78 -31.81 26.11
C GLY A 628 -6.93 -30.89 26.50
N ASN A 629 -6.72 -29.59 26.66
CA ASN A 629 -7.75 -28.58 26.94
C ASN A 629 -8.13 -27.82 25.66
N LEU A 630 -9.41 -27.45 25.53
CA LEU A 630 -9.85 -26.46 24.55
C LEU A 630 -9.53 -25.07 25.08
N VAL A 631 -8.91 -24.25 24.23
CA VAL A 631 -8.50 -22.89 24.58
C VAL A 631 -9.06 -21.91 23.54
N PHE A 632 -9.67 -20.85 24.02
CA PHE A 632 -10.02 -19.69 23.22
C PHE A 632 -9.24 -18.47 23.73
N GLU A 633 -8.65 -17.74 22.83
CA GLU A 633 -7.95 -16.50 23.13
C GLU A 633 -8.51 -15.36 22.27
N TYR A 634 -8.86 -14.27 22.91
CA TYR A 634 -9.17 -13.01 22.27
C TYR A 634 -8.02 -12.04 22.54
N ASN A 635 -7.30 -11.67 21.50
CA ASN A 635 -6.21 -10.71 21.55
C ASN A 635 -6.75 -9.31 21.21
N PHE A 636 -6.87 -8.47 22.23
CA PHE A 636 -7.29 -7.06 22.11
C PHE A 636 -6.05 -6.18 21.98
N MET A 637 -5.60 -5.93 20.75
CA MET A 637 -4.45 -5.08 20.41
C MET A 637 -3.14 -5.41 21.16
N GLY A 638 -2.85 -6.70 21.34
CA GLY A 638 -1.66 -7.16 22.07
C GLY A 638 -1.94 -7.60 23.51
N SER A 639 -3.12 -7.26 24.05
CA SER A 639 -3.56 -7.70 25.39
C SER A 639 -4.52 -8.88 25.26
N SER A 640 -4.09 -10.06 25.69
CA SER A 640 -4.84 -11.31 25.51
C SER A 640 -5.70 -11.68 26.69
N THR A 641 -6.99 -12.00 26.44
CA THR A 641 -7.85 -12.71 27.39
C THR A 641 -7.95 -14.17 26.97
N ILE A 642 -7.51 -15.08 27.82
CA ILE A 642 -7.42 -16.50 27.55
C ILE A 642 -8.46 -17.25 28.39
N LEU A 643 -9.29 -18.07 27.73
CA LEU A 643 -10.24 -18.99 28.35
C LEU A 643 -9.83 -20.43 28.03
N SER A 644 -9.47 -21.19 29.05
CA SER A 644 -9.15 -22.61 28.92
C SER A 644 -10.27 -23.46 29.53
N SER A 645 -10.58 -24.59 28.92
CA SER A 645 -11.57 -25.52 29.46
C SER A 645 -11.20 -25.98 30.85
N ASP A 646 -12.21 -26.14 31.72
CA ASP A 646 -12.07 -26.55 33.13
C ASP A 646 -11.72 -28.05 33.29
N ARG A 647 -11.82 -28.84 32.23
CA ARG A 647 -11.43 -30.23 32.12
C ARG A 647 -10.86 -30.56 30.76
N LYS A 648 -10.08 -31.63 30.72
CA LYS A 648 -9.56 -32.18 29.45
C LYS A 648 -10.68 -32.71 28.59
N LEU A 649 -10.49 -32.65 27.29
CA LEU A 649 -11.40 -33.21 26.31
C LEU A 649 -11.26 -34.71 26.26
N ASP A 650 -12.39 -35.40 26.12
CA ASP A 650 -12.42 -36.84 25.92
C ASP A 650 -12.10 -37.17 24.44
N PRO A 651 -11.29 -38.22 24.15
CA PRO A 651 -11.05 -38.65 22.78
C PRO A 651 -12.33 -39.13 22.08
N GLY A 652 -12.45 -38.80 20.78
CA GLY A 652 -13.56 -39.21 19.92
C GLY A 652 -14.07 -38.09 19.04
N GLU A 653 -15.11 -38.41 18.26
CA GLU A 653 -15.81 -37.41 17.44
C GLU A 653 -16.68 -36.51 18.32
N CYS A 654 -16.55 -35.21 18.16
CA CYS A 654 -17.38 -34.22 18.85
C CYS A 654 -17.50 -32.91 18.04
N GLU A 655 -18.49 -32.11 18.40
CA GLU A 655 -18.52 -30.69 18.07
C GLU A 655 -18.03 -29.92 19.30
N LEU A 656 -17.11 -28.99 19.12
CA LEU A 656 -16.60 -28.13 20.18
C LEU A 656 -16.47 -26.71 19.68
N GLY A 657 -16.40 -25.73 20.60
CA GLY A 657 -16.27 -24.37 20.18
C GLY A 657 -16.39 -23.35 21.29
N VAL A 658 -16.56 -22.11 20.87
CA VAL A 658 -16.82 -20.95 21.72
C VAL A 658 -18.10 -20.26 21.25
N SER A 659 -18.98 -19.91 22.19
CA SER A 659 -20.10 -19.02 21.95
C SER A 659 -19.86 -17.70 22.70
N TYR A 660 -19.94 -16.61 21.99
CA TYR A 660 -19.87 -15.26 22.55
C TYR A 660 -21.27 -14.63 22.55
N ARG A 661 -21.71 -14.20 23.71
CA ARG A 661 -22.98 -13.50 23.90
C ARG A 661 -22.70 -12.04 24.28
N LYS A 662 -23.01 -11.11 23.38
CA LYS A 662 -22.95 -9.69 23.64
C LYS A 662 -23.84 -9.31 24.82
N THR A 663 -23.33 -8.53 25.76
CA THR A 663 -24.05 -8.01 26.93
C THR A 663 -24.12 -6.49 26.95
N ALA A 664 -23.17 -5.82 26.30
CA ALA A 664 -23.13 -4.39 26.09
C ALA A 664 -22.39 -4.09 24.77
N GLU A 665 -22.27 -2.83 24.40
CA GLU A 665 -21.47 -2.42 23.25
C GLU A 665 -20.01 -2.84 23.43
N ASN A 666 -19.47 -3.55 22.44
CA ASN A 666 -18.11 -4.10 22.45
C ASN A 666 -17.75 -4.95 23.69
N HIS A 667 -18.73 -5.48 24.41
CA HIS A 667 -18.52 -6.27 25.61
C HIS A 667 -19.47 -7.46 25.69
N GLY A 668 -18.99 -8.61 26.19
CA GLY A 668 -19.79 -9.80 26.33
C GLY A 668 -19.09 -10.94 27.05
N ILE A 669 -19.76 -12.11 27.04
CA ILE A 669 -19.30 -13.32 27.70
C ILE A 669 -19.00 -14.38 26.66
N ALA A 670 -17.77 -14.88 26.64
CA ALA A 670 -17.34 -16.04 25.88
C ALA A 670 -17.47 -17.31 26.72
N THR A 671 -18.06 -18.34 26.14
CA THR A 671 -18.30 -19.65 26.82
C THR A 671 -17.76 -20.78 25.95
N LEU A 672 -16.83 -21.57 26.46
CA LEU A 672 -16.39 -22.80 25.81
C LEU A 672 -17.38 -23.93 26.00
N TYR A 673 -17.50 -24.80 24.98
CA TYR A 673 -18.38 -25.97 25.06
C TYR A 673 -17.83 -27.14 24.26
N VAL A 674 -18.31 -28.34 24.61
CA VAL A 674 -18.26 -29.56 23.80
C VAL A 674 -19.66 -30.13 23.66
N ALA A 675 -20.01 -30.60 22.46
CA ALA A 675 -21.30 -31.18 22.17
C ALA A 675 -21.15 -32.57 21.57
N ASN A 676 -21.96 -33.52 22.10
CA ASN A 676 -22.09 -34.88 21.60
C ASN A 676 -23.57 -35.12 21.27
N GLY A 677 -23.93 -35.01 19.99
CA GLY A 677 -25.32 -35.00 19.55
C GLY A 677 -26.05 -33.75 20.07
N ASP A 678 -27.22 -33.95 20.70
CA ASP A 678 -28.04 -32.83 21.22
C ASP A 678 -27.58 -32.33 22.62
N ALA A 679 -26.63 -33.00 23.27
CA ALA A 679 -26.12 -32.61 24.58
C ALA A 679 -24.91 -31.67 24.43
N ARG A 680 -24.99 -30.49 25.09
CA ARG A 680 -23.91 -29.51 25.13
C ARG A 680 -23.45 -29.30 26.56
N ASP A 681 -22.18 -29.60 26.81
CA ASP A 681 -21.51 -29.37 28.09
C ASP A 681 -20.72 -28.08 28.05
N HIS A 682 -20.90 -27.21 29.03
CA HIS A 682 -20.10 -26.00 29.20
C HIS A 682 -18.76 -26.32 29.86
N LEU A 683 -17.69 -25.71 29.36
CA LEU A 683 -16.32 -25.98 29.80
C LEU A 683 -15.62 -24.74 30.41
N GLY A 684 -16.34 -23.68 30.68
CA GLY A 684 -15.84 -22.43 31.28
C GLY A 684 -16.36 -21.19 30.54
N GLU A 685 -16.27 -20.05 31.20
CA GLU A 685 -16.68 -18.76 30.63
C GLU A 685 -15.79 -17.62 31.12
N VAL A 686 -15.72 -16.54 30.33
CA VAL A 686 -14.96 -15.31 30.65
C VAL A 686 -15.65 -14.09 30.02
N GLU A 687 -15.57 -12.95 30.68
CA GLU A 687 -15.94 -11.67 30.08
C GLU A 687 -14.81 -11.17 29.18
N ILE A 688 -15.16 -10.68 27.98
CA ILE A 688 -14.20 -10.08 27.03
C ILE A 688 -14.74 -8.79 26.44
N ASP A 689 -13.82 -7.86 26.19
CA ASP A 689 -14.03 -6.69 25.36
C ASP A 689 -13.65 -7.00 23.92
N THR A 690 -14.40 -6.47 22.95
CA THR A 690 -14.17 -6.71 21.53
C THR A 690 -13.83 -5.41 20.79
N LEU A 691 -13.03 -5.52 19.74
CA LEU A 691 -12.68 -4.36 18.91
C LEU A 691 -13.89 -3.84 18.12
N PRO A 692 -14.11 -2.51 18.07
CA PRO A 692 -15.32 -1.94 17.48
C PRO A 692 -15.32 -1.95 15.94
N HIS A 693 -14.19 -1.57 15.29
CA HIS A 693 -14.17 -1.24 13.86
C HIS A 693 -13.35 -2.21 13.01
N ARG A 694 -12.20 -2.66 13.51
CA ARG A 694 -11.33 -3.61 12.80
C ARG A 694 -10.84 -4.67 13.76
N GLN A 695 -11.11 -5.93 13.44
CA GLN A 695 -10.75 -7.06 14.31
C GLN A 695 -9.25 -7.38 14.22
N THR A 696 -8.66 -7.26 13.04
CA THR A 696 -7.29 -7.68 12.79
C THR A 696 -6.68 -6.98 11.56
N MET A 697 -5.37 -6.97 11.48
CA MET A 697 -4.60 -6.57 10.30
C MET A 697 -4.21 -7.77 9.43
N TYR A 698 -4.42 -9.01 9.88
CA TYR A 698 -4.07 -10.26 9.21
C TYR A 698 -5.33 -11.10 8.95
N GLY A 699 -5.27 -12.03 8.00
CA GLY A 699 -6.41 -12.84 7.59
C GLY A 699 -6.78 -13.97 8.54
N MET A 700 -7.28 -15.08 8.00
CA MET A 700 -7.75 -16.25 8.76
C MET A 700 -7.20 -17.56 8.19
N ASP A 701 -6.76 -18.44 9.10
CA ASP A 701 -6.31 -19.80 8.83
C ASP A 701 -7.20 -20.82 9.49
N VAL A 702 -7.36 -21.99 8.87
CA VAL A 702 -8.14 -23.12 9.38
C VAL A 702 -7.25 -24.33 9.56
N GLY A 703 -7.26 -24.93 10.75
CA GLY A 703 -6.44 -26.07 11.11
C GLY A 703 -4.98 -25.74 11.43
N LYS A 704 -4.60 -24.49 11.40
CA LYS A 704 -3.23 -23.97 11.68
C LYS A 704 -3.26 -22.47 11.92
N ASP A 705 -2.09 -21.87 12.23
CA ASP A 705 -1.87 -20.43 12.35
C ASP A 705 -0.56 -20.09 11.60
N LEU A 706 -0.66 -19.55 10.39
CA LEU A 706 0.46 -19.43 9.44
C LEU A 706 1.27 -18.15 9.59
N GLY A 707 0.65 -17.09 10.07
CA GLY A 707 1.27 -15.78 10.17
C GLY A 707 2.02 -15.53 11.47
N PRO A 708 2.17 -14.25 11.81
CA PRO A 708 2.51 -13.86 13.18
C PRO A 708 1.40 -14.36 14.08
N THR A 709 1.72 -15.33 14.95
CA THR A 709 0.68 -16.05 15.74
C THR A 709 -0.18 -15.09 16.56
N VAL A 710 -1.49 -15.36 16.65
CA VAL A 710 -2.41 -14.61 17.52
C VAL A 710 -2.01 -14.74 19.00
N SER A 711 -1.52 -15.91 19.40
CA SER A 711 -1.15 -16.25 20.78
C SER A 711 0.36 -16.37 20.95
N GLU A 712 0.86 -15.97 22.11
CA GLU A 712 2.24 -16.20 22.55
C GLU A 712 2.44 -17.59 23.21
N LYS A 713 1.39 -18.39 23.34
CA LYS A 713 1.43 -19.68 24.02
C LYS A 713 1.93 -20.83 23.15
N TYR A 714 2.07 -20.60 21.84
CA TYR A 714 2.62 -21.56 20.89
C TYR A 714 3.45 -20.86 19.83
N VAL A 715 4.19 -21.65 19.07
CA VAL A 715 4.94 -21.18 17.88
C VAL A 715 4.20 -21.69 16.63
N GLY A 716 3.96 -20.82 15.67
CA GLY A 716 3.33 -21.18 14.41
C GLY A 716 4.14 -22.23 13.60
N PRO A 717 3.47 -22.99 12.74
CA PRO A 717 2.04 -22.96 12.41
C PRO A 717 1.13 -23.71 13.37
N PHE A 718 1.64 -24.42 14.39
CA PHE A 718 0.93 -25.21 15.40
C PHE A 718 -0.30 -25.93 14.82
N ALA A 719 -0.06 -26.70 13.75
CA ALA A 719 -1.10 -27.39 13.00
C ALA A 719 -1.85 -28.40 13.86
N PHE A 720 -3.17 -28.49 13.68
CA PHE A 720 -4.01 -29.45 14.40
C PHE A 720 -3.65 -30.88 14.01
N THR A 721 -3.43 -31.73 15.00
CA THR A 721 -2.98 -33.11 14.83
C THR A 721 -4.11 -34.16 14.93
N GLY A 722 -5.36 -33.73 15.12
CA GLY A 722 -6.56 -34.54 14.99
C GLY A 722 -7.17 -34.43 13.59
N ASP A 723 -8.36 -35.02 13.39
CA ASP A 723 -9.11 -34.85 12.14
C ASP A 723 -10.07 -33.67 12.31
N LEU A 724 -10.00 -32.68 11.43
CA LEU A 724 -10.88 -31.51 11.38
C LEU A 724 -11.83 -31.65 10.20
N GLU A 725 -13.12 -31.85 10.43
CA GLU A 725 -14.10 -31.96 9.35
C GLU A 725 -14.49 -30.56 8.83
N TRP A 726 -14.79 -29.62 9.74
CA TRP A 726 -15.10 -28.23 9.41
C TRP A 726 -15.02 -27.30 10.63
N ILE A 727 -14.86 -26.01 10.36
CA ILE A 727 -15.12 -24.88 11.27
C ILE A 727 -16.32 -24.10 10.72
N GLU A 728 -17.24 -23.71 11.61
CA GLU A 728 -18.44 -22.97 11.23
C GLU A 728 -18.63 -21.73 12.10
N PHE A 729 -18.81 -20.58 11.46
CA PHE A 729 -19.18 -19.34 12.12
C PHE A 729 -20.68 -19.12 11.99
N ARG A 730 -21.34 -18.91 13.14
CA ARG A 730 -22.75 -18.57 13.29
C ARG A 730 -22.85 -17.18 13.88
N LEU A 731 -23.33 -16.22 13.11
CA LEU A 731 -23.40 -14.83 13.51
C LEU A 731 -24.83 -14.44 13.82
N GLU A 732 -25.05 -13.77 14.96
CA GLU A 732 -26.36 -13.21 15.29
C GLU A 732 -26.54 -11.80 14.74
N ASN A 733 -27.78 -11.36 14.56
CA ASN A 733 -28.11 -10.05 14.03
C ASN A 733 -28.51 -9.09 15.16
N ASP A 734 -27.69 -9.04 16.21
CA ASP A 734 -27.85 -8.19 17.39
C ASP A 734 -26.85 -7.00 17.43
N ARG A 735 -26.31 -6.68 16.27
CA ARG A 735 -25.41 -5.56 16.08
C ARG A 735 -26.23 -4.28 16.07
N ASP A 736 -26.01 -3.40 17.08
CA ASP A 736 -26.57 -2.07 17.10
C ASP A 736 -25.98 -1.24 15.95
N ASP A 737 -26.75 -0.25 15.51
CA ASP A 737 -26.53 0.53 14.30
C ASP A 737 -25.08 1.04 14.16
N LEU A 738 -24.27 0.33 13.37
CA LEU A 738 -22.85 0.68 13.12
C LEU A 738 -22.71 2.00 12.38
N GLU A 739 -23.70 2.39 11.56
CA GLU A 739 -23.63 3.63 10.79
C GLU A 739 -23.64 4.84 11.73
N ALA A 740 -24.49 4.83 12.76
CA ALA A 740 -24.57 5.94 13.70
C ALA A 740 -23.32 6.03 14.60
N ALA A 741 -22.78 4.90 15.07
CA ALA A 741 -21.56 4.87 15.87
C ALA A 741 -20.35 5.33 15.05
N ALA A 742 -20.17 4.81 13.84
CA ALA A 742 -19.08 5.18 12.94
C ALA A 742 -19.15 6.65 12.51
N GLU A 743 -20.36 7.20 12.33
CA GLU A 743 -20.53 8.62 11.99
C GLU A 743 -20.09 9.54 13.16
N VAL A 744 -20.42 9.18 14.40
CA VAL A 744 -20.02 9.96 15.59
C VAL A 744 -18.51 9.82 15.84
N GLU A 745 -17.96 8.63 15.71
CA GLU A 745 -16.54 8.37 15.97
C GLU A 745 -15.64 8.89 14.85
N GLY A 746 -16.10 8.79 13.59
CA GLY A 746 -15.42 9.42 12.46
C GLY A 746 -15.33 10.95 12.59
N ARG A 747 -16.38 11.59 13.08
CA ARG A 747 -16.36 13.04 13.38
C ARG A 747 -15.35 13.38 14.47
N ASN A 748 -15.25 12.58 15.52
CA ASN A 748 -14.30 12.81 16.60
C ASN A 748 -12.85 12.61 16.16
N ALA A 749 -12.57 11.58 15.37
CA ALA A 749 -11.22 11.31 14.85
C ALA A 749 -10.72 12.39 13.88
N LEU A 750 -11.62 12.95 13.05
CA LEU A 750 -11.28 14.05 12.13
C LEU A 750 -11.20 15.41 12.85
N ALA A 751 -11.86 15.60 13.97
CA ALA A 751 -11.75 16.81 14.76
C ALA A 751 -10.43 16.93 15.53
N ASP A 752 -9.75 15.80 15.71
CA ASP A 752 -8.43 15.72 16.37
C ASP A 752 -7.25 15.76 15.35
N GLN A 753 -7.52 15.75 14.04
CA GLN A 753 -6.55 15.93 12.95
C GLN A 753 -6.54 17.38 12.46
#